data_33a0ae3b7f36dc38425eed5d3b65db6a
#
_entry.id   33a0ae3b7f36dc38425eed5d3b65db6a
#
_cell.length_a   1.000
_cell.length_b   1.000
_cell.length_c   1.000
_cell.angle_alpha   90.00
_cell.angle_beta   90.00
_cell.angle_gamma   90.00
#
_symmetry.space_group_name_H-M   'P 1'
#
loop_
_entity.id
_entity.type
_entity.pdbx_description
1 polymer ?
#
loop_
_entity_poly.entity_id
_entity_poly.type
_entity_poly.pdbx_seq_one_letter_code
_entity_poly.pdbx_strand_id
1 'polypeptide(L)'
;MKILSKLLLSFVISFTAFGSFNLSAQEVEEVVVTATRREESIQDVALSIQAFSADGLADAQITESADLADYMPGFSYANGIGSGSATGVRGIVGAAVGAGTTASVQMSINGHGINASAFGDLGFLDVERVEVLAGPQGTLFGRNAVAGVVNLVSARPSEEMGGYANFEMGNYGSERISTAVNIPFGDNVRTRLAYSSFQKDGWIKNVGTGNDIDSRDAYGVRLSVDIDLPNESTLKFNSAHYSSDDTRLNVAGTYCARDAFYGCSPFEKGNLNEPYHVAGTVGGLIDVLTFLSPSVNFDPYLTAVGVAPTSIDTVNKNWDPMRTQVVDNTQVEWVKDLDNLTVKAKYTYNTRDYDHTDDNDHSNATTPFQTALGPVGNWDVQFECHPASVAVASEAVECSQGDEVTRQAEFSVISDFDGPHNFSAGVYQWQSDFDNDYHVQTSSYQMLRSFEQHPYMTSLFGGALNNLGGSTAWGVFGAVFGQVAPSLLGGLIDLPTAIGSITQGTIGTCALYGDTCYRSLPNKMGGLITDQNGITKTTAFMGEYYYQMNEDTKITLGLRYNDDTYESTIFSSLSDISNANYAYTGPDYSRTNPGTSREQTENSALTYKLAVQHNLNDNSMVYASYTTGLKAGGTSPNEFSIQIPYAEEESASLEFGTRNILMDGRLLLNATLFEMDVTNGQFGLIYNAGAVNKTFDYVNTGLEGQMKFFVSDNTELEFNWLALESEMGEGLQDNPLNPNQATTVLATGFATAGLTSLLQATGMDAATAAGTAAYIGTLLPNAGLTNWALTDAGIIASYQGALITIPGLSEVVGVQLAGNRYPGTTELDYNLSITQRFPTDGGATDVRLSYIHKGQRHGSVFNDDKFSVPEAIYFDMTAIYTPTSDDWYAGAYVKNIGDKRYNIGTEQSSTLQGGMSQVTYAQPRTYGLTFGMKF
;
A
#
# COMPACT_ATOMS: atom_id res chain seq x y z
N MET A 1 -17.76 -17.21 -15.09
CA MET A 1 -18.84 -18.20 -15.41
C MET A 1 -18.43 -19.67 -15.41
N LYS A 2 -17.30 -20.09 -15.95
CA LYS A 2 -16.91 -21.53 -15.95
C LYS A 2 -16.51 -22.07 -14.58
N ILE A 3 -15.94 -21.27 -13.70
CA ILE A 3 -15.58 -21.64 -12.31
C ILE A 3 -16.81 -21.62 -11.43
N LEU A 4 -17.65 -20.59 -11.55
CA LEU A 4 -18.92 -20.46 -10.82
C LEU A 4 -19.84 -21.67 -11.05
N SER A 5 -19.94 -22.15 -12.30
CA SER A 5 -20.77 -23.32 -12.63
C SER A 5 -20.23 -24.65 -12.04
N LYS A 6 -18.91 -24.77 -11.88
CA LYS A 6 -18.29 -25.97 -11.27
C LYS A 6 -18.42 -25.96 -9.74
N LEU A 7 -18.30 -24.78 -9.10
CA LEU A 7 -18.46 -24.62 -7.66
C LEU A 7 -19.94 -24.85 -7.24
N LEU A 8 -20.89 -24.25 -7.95
CA LEU A 8 -22.33 -24.47 -7.71
C LEU A 8 -22.72 -25.93 -7.87
N LEU A 9 -22.18 -26.63 -8.88
CA LEU A 9 -22.51 -28.04 -9.11
C LEU A 9 -21.91 -28.97 -8.05
N SER A 10 -20.70 -28.65 -7.57
CA SER A 10 -20.05 -29.44 -6.50
C SER A 10 -20.71 -29.22 -5.14
N PHE A 11 -21.20 -28.00 -4.87
CA PHE A 11 -21.87 -27.66 -3.61
C PHE A 11 -23.23 -28.32 -3.48
N VAL A 12 -24.03 -28.34 -4.55
CA VAL A 12 -25.37 -28.97 -4.57
C VAL A 12 -25.28 -30.51 -4.41
N ILE A 13 -24.23 -31.12 -4.93
CA ILE A 13 -24.08 -32.61 -4.88
C ILE A 13 -23.63 -33.08 -3.49
N SER A 14 -22.88 -32.27 -2.75
CA SER A 14 -22.40 -32.64 -1.40
C SER A 14 -23.48 -32.57 -0.31
N PHE A 15 -24.50 -31.73 -0.50
CA PHE A 15 -25.54 -31.49 0.52
C PHE A 15 -26.62 -32.57 0.63
N THR A 16 -26.76 -33.47 -0.36
CA THR A 16 -27.82 -34.51 -0.36
C THR A 16 -27.49 -35.76 0.45
N ALA A 17 -26.34 -35.84 1.12
CA ALA A 17 -25.85 -37.07 1.77
C ALA A 17 -25.98 -37.07 3.32
N PHE A 18 -26.47 -36.00 3.97
CA PHE A 18 -26.58 -35.97 5.43
C PHE A 18 -27.95 -36.42 5.92
N GLY A 19 -28.00 -37.62 6.49
CA GLY A 19 -29.18 -38.18 7.15
C GLY A 19 -29.43 -37.52 8.53
N SER A 20 -30.68 -37.50 8.95
CA SER A 20 -31.18 -36.89 10.18
C SER A 20 -30.54 -37.50 11.45
N PHE A 21 -29.71 -36.70 12.12
CA PHE A 21 -29.23 -36.96 13.47
C PHE A 21 -30.01 -36.06 14.46
N ASN A 22 -30.71 -36.66 15.41
CA ASN A 22 -31.28 -35.95 16.54
C ASN A 22 -30.18 -35.79 17.63
N LEU A 23 -29.56 -34.66 17.67
CA LEU A 23 -28.60 -34.25 18.69
C LEU A 23 -29.04 -32.87 19.26
N SER A 24 -28.98 -32.71 20.55
CA SER A 24 -29.06 -31.38 21.20
C SER A 24 -27.81 -30.64 20.80
N ALA A 25 -27.93 -29.51 20.15
CA ALA A 25 -26.79 -28.83 19.53
C ALA A 25 -26.55 -27.45 20.15
N GLN A 26 -25.29 -27.03 20.16
CA GLN A 26 -24.89 -25.68 20.41
C GLN A 26 -25.44 -24.80 19.26
N GLU A 27 -26.06 -23.67 19.60
CA GLU A 27 -26.56 -22.71 18.62
C GLU A 27 -25.45 -21.72 18.25
N VAL A 28 -25.46 -21.26 16.99
CA VAL A 28 -24.55 -20.20 16.54
C VAL A 28 -24.87 -18.91 17.30
N GLU A 29 -23.84 -18.30 17.89
CA GLU A 29 -23.96 -17.03 18.56
C GLU A 29 -24.33 -15.93 17.56
N GLU A 30 -25.33 -15.13 17.91
CA GLU A 30 -25.75 -14.00 17.11
C GLU A 30 -24.79 -12.81 17.34
N VAL A 31 -24.15 -12.34 16.25
CA VAL A 31 -23.23 -11.20 16.31
C VAL A 31 -23.98 -9.91 16.00
N VAL A 32 -23.96 -8.97 16.94
CA VAL A 32 -24.50 -7.61 16.76
C VAL A 32 -23.43 -6.74 16.13
N VAL A 33 -23.82 -5.93 15.13
CA VAL A 33 -22.95 -5.03 14.39
C VAL A 33 -23.47 -3.59 14.42
N THR A 34 -22.59 -2.64 14.18
CA THR A 34 -22.92 -1.20 14.11
C THR A 34 -22.74 -0.63 12.69
N ALA A 35 -22.71 -1.51 11.72
CA ALA A 35 -22.49 -1.22 10.31
C ALA A 35 -23.49 -0.22 9.70
N THR A 36 -24.73 -0.18 10.19
CA THR A 36 -25.80 0.73 9.76
C THR A 36 -25.93 1.97 10.63
N ARG A 37 -24.96 2.27 11.49
CA ARG A 37 -25.03 3.30 12.55
C ARG A 37 -26.06 2.98 13.63
N ARG A 38 -26.67 1.80 13.58
CA ARG A 38 -27.54 1.17 14.56
C ARG A 38 -26.93 -0.14 15.04
N GLU A 39 -27.29 -0.55 16.23
CA GLU A 39 -26.99 -1.90 16.70
C GLU A 39 -28.05 -2.85 16.12
N GLU A 40 -27.68 -3.68 15.18
CA GLU A 40 -28.54 -4.67 14.52
C GLU A 40 -27.83 -6.02 14.44
N SER A 41 -28.60 -7.11 14.41
CA SER A 41 -28.04 -8.43 14.10
C SER A 41 -27.42 -8.46 12.70
N ILE A 42 -26.28 -9.11 12.55
CA ILE A 42 -25.65 -9.32 11.24
C ILE A 42 -26.62 -10.06 10.27
N GLN A 43 -27.56 -10.83 10.79
CA GLN A 43 -28.55 -11.58 10.00
C GLN A 43 -29.66 -10.67 9.46
N ASP A 44 -29.87 -9.47 10.04
CA ASP A 44 -30.91 -8.51 9.66
C ASP A 44 -30.40 -7.39 8.75
N VAL A 45 -29.13 -7.45 8.35
CA VAL A 45 -28.51 -6.38 7.55
C VAL A 45 -28.35 -6.79 6.09
N ALA A 46 -28.95 -5.98 5.19
CA ALA A 46 -28.90 -6.17 3.73
C ALA A 46 -27.60 -5.66 3.11
N LEU A 47 -26.48 -6.17 3.55
CA LEU A 47 -25.12 -5.92 3.00
C LEU A 47 -24.19 -7.06 3.35
N SER A 48 -23.09 -7.19 2.63
CA SER A 48 -22.07 -8.19 2.94
C SER A 48 -21.19 -7.69 4.09
N ILE A 49 -21.23 -8.40 5.21
CA ILE A 49 -20.49 -8.09 6.41
C ILE A 49 -19.95 -9.36 7.05
N GLN A 50 -18.73 -9.30 7.56
CA GLN A 50 -18.14 -10.28 8.46
C GLN A 50 -17.72 -9.57 9.74
N ALA A 51 -17.96 -10.22 10.88
CA ALA A 51 -17.55 -9.68 12.17
C ALA A 51 -16.86 -10.77 13.00
N PHE A 52 -15.81 -10.37 13.69
CA PHE A 52 -15.03 -11.21 14.60
C PHE A 52 -15.18 -10.64 16.00
N SER A 53 -15.76 -11.39 16.92
CA SER A 53 -15.82 -11.03 18.34
C SER A 53 -14.43 -11.12 18.98
N ALA A 54 -14.25 -10.53 20.17
CA ALA A 54 -12.99 -10.61 20.91
C ALA A 54 -12.54 -12.06 21.14
N ASP A 55 -13.47 -12.94 21.50
CA ASP A 55 -13.19 -14.36 21.71
C ASP A 55 -12.83 -15.06 20.37
N GLY A 56 -13.55 -14.78 19.29
CA GLY A 56 -13.21 -15.31 17.96
C GLY A 56 -11.83 -14.87 17.46
N LEU A 57 -11.42 -13.62 17.72
CA LEU A 57 -10.08 -13.14 17.44
C LEU A 57 -9.02 -13.89 18.27
N ALA A 58 -9.29 -14.11 19.56
CA ALA A 58 -8.38 -14.83 20.45
C ALA A 58 -8.23 -16.31 20.07
N ASP A 59 -9.33 -17.00 19.73
CA ASP A 59 -9.36 -18.41 19.35
C ASP A 59 -8.58 -18.65 18.03
N ALA A 60 -8.66 -17.74 17.08
CA ALA A 60 -7.94 -17.79 15.84
C ALA A 60 -6.53 -17.14 15.92
N GLN A 61 -6.13 -16.60 17.06
CA GLN A 61 -4.89 -15.84 17.25
C GLN A 61 -4.76 -14.69 16.23
N ILE A 62 -5.85 -14.00 15.95
CA ILE A 62 -5.89 -12.80 15.11
C ILE A 62 -5.57 -11.58 15.99
N THR A 63 -4.38 -11.02 15.86
CA THR A 63 -3.86 -9.98 16.75
C THR A 63 -3.61 -8.64 16.05
N GLU A 64 -3.57 -8.67 14.72
CA GLU A 64 -3.31 -7.51 13.87
C GLU A 64 -4.01 -7.64 12.51
N SER A 65 -3.99 -6.57 11.72
CA SER A 65 -4.67 -6.52 10.41
C SER A 65 -4.12 -7.53 9.39
N ALA A 66 -2.83 -7.86 9.49
CA ALA A 66 -2.22 -8.88 8.64
C ALA A 66 -2.79 -10.28 8.93
N ASP A 67 -2.98 -10.63 10.20
CA ASP A 67 -3.64 -11.88 10.59
C ASP A 67 -5.09 -11.93 10.08
N LEU A 68 -5.83 -10.80 10.20
CA LEU A 68 -7.21 -10.72 9.73
C LEU A 68 -7.34 -11.06 8.24
N ALA A 69 -6.35 -10.64 7.43
CA ALA A 69 -6.33 -10.94 6.00
C ALA A 69 -6.24 -12.44 5.71
N ASP A 70 -5.70 -13.26 6.60
CA ASP A 70 -5.61 -14.70 6.42
C ASP A 70 -6.95 -15.42 6.69
N TYR A 71 -7.75 -14.88 7.59
CA TYR A 71 -9.02 -15.49 7.99
C TYR A 71 -10.24 -14.90 7.28
N MET A 72 -10.07 -13.76 6.61
CA MET A 72 -11.12 -13.11 5.82
C MET A 72 -10.76 -13.09 4.33
N PRO A 73 -11.24 -14.05 3.53
CA PRO A 73 -11.12 -14.01 2.09
C PRO A 73 -11.71 -12.73 1.50
N GLY A 74 -10.98 -12.14 0.57
CA GLY A 74 -11.37 -10.85 -0.02
C GLY A 74 -10.87 -9.61 0.70
N PHE A 75 -10.42 -9.72 1.95
CA PHE A 75 -9.64 -8.67 2.59
C PHE A 75 -8.15 -8.91 2.34
N SER A 76 -7.46 -7.88 1.93
CA SER A 76 -6.01 -7.90 1.74
C SER A 76 -5.38 -6.77 2.54
N TYR A 77 -4.26 -7.09 3.16
CA TYR A 77 -3.41 -6.14 3.85
C TYR A 77 -1.97 -6.39 3.44
N ALA A 78 -1.29 -5.37 2.99
CA ALA A 78 0.12 -5.43 2.66
C ALA A 78 0.82 -4.21 3.24
N ASN A 79 1.94 -4.43 3.90
CA ASN A 79 2.86 -3.35 4.21
C ASN A 79 3.46 -2.89 2.87
N GLY A 80 3.23 -1.62 2.52
CA GLY A 80 3.82 -0.99 1.35
C GLY A 80 5.26 -0.56 1.63
N ILE A 81 5.97 -0.20 0.59
CA ILE A 81 7.28 0.45 0.69
C ILE A 81 7.07 1.84 1.32
N GLY A 82 7.95 2.22 2.22
CA GLY A 82 7.86 3.48 2.96
C GLY A 82 6.80 3.47 4.07
N SER A 83 6.14 4.59 4.28
CA SER A 83 5.16 4.79 5.37
C SER A 83 3.77 4.24 5.08
N GLY A 84 3.54 3.67 3.89
CA GLY A 84 2.24 3.24 3.41
C GLY A 84 1.88 1.79 3.74
N SER A 85 0.60 1.52 3.97
CA SER A 85 0.04 0.18 3.90
C SER A 85 -1.09 0.15 2.87
N ALA A 86 -1.12 -0.88 2.05
CA ALA A 86 -2.19 -1.10 1.10
C ALA A 86 -3.25 -2.02 1.69
N THR A 87 -4.48 -1.54 1.75
CA THR A 87 -5.64 -2.33 2.18
C THR A 87 -6.60 -2.50 1.02
N GLY A 88 -7.18 -3.68 0.89
CA GLY A 88 -8.13 -3.97 -0.18
C GLY A 88 -9.28 -4.83 0.29
N VAL A 89 -10.43 -4.65 -0.35
CA VAL A 89 -11.61 -5.51 -0.21
C VAL A 89 -12.14 -5.85 -1.59
N ARG A 90 -12.50 -7.13 -1.83
CA ARG A 90 -12.98 -7.64 -3.12
C ARG A 90 -12.04 -7.30 -4.29
N GLY A 91 -10.73 -7.26 -4.02
CA GLY A 91 -9.71 -6.95 -5.04
C GLY A 91 -9.55 -5.47 -5.37
N ILE A 92 -10.33 -4.57 -4.78
CA ILE A 92 -10.11 -3.12 -4.89
C ILE A 92 -9.10 -2.72 -3.82
N VAL A 93 -7.87 -2.47 -4.25
CA VAL A 93 -6.74 -2.12 -3.39
C VAL A 93 -6.44 -0.63 -3.52
N GLY A 94 -6.35 0.06 -2.39
CA GLY A 94 -5.93 1.47 -2.38
C GLY A 94 -4.42 1.57 -2.63
N ALA A 95 -4.02 1.52 -3.89
CA ALA A 95 -2.61 1.53 -4.30
C ALA A 95 -2.12 2.91 -4.78
N ALA A 96 -2.85 3.98 -4.52
CA ALA A 96 -2.40 5.34 -4.83
C ALA A 96 -1.22 5.74 -3.94
N VAL A 97 -0.21 6.37 -4.52
CA VAL A 97 1.05 6.73 -3.86
C VAL A 97 1.16 8.25 -3.71
N GLY A 98 1.71 8.71 -2.60
CA GLY A 98 1.97 10.11 -2.28
C GLY A 98 1.22 10.60 -1.05
N ALA A 99 1.73 11.65 -0.42
CA ALA A 99 1.08 12.29 0.73
C ALA A 99 -0.28 12.87 0.32
N GLY A 100 -1.27 12.77 1.18
CA GLY A 100 -2.65 13.20 0.90
C GLY A 100 -3.46 12.23 0.05
N THR A 101 -2.88 11.13 -0.45
CA THR A 101 -3.66 10.05 -1.06
C THR A 101 -4.48 9.31 0.01
N THR A 102 -5.60 8.75 -0.40
CA THR A 102 -6.51 8.08 0.50
C THR A 102 -6.69 6.62 0.09
N ALA A 103 -6.91 5.76 1.08
CA ALA A 103 -7.20 4.35 0.82
C ALA A 103 -8.58 4.18 0.15
N SER A 104 -8.79 3.08 -0.58
CA SER A 104 -10.10 2.70 -1.13
C SER A 104 -10.96 1.92 -0.10
N VAL A 105 -10.34 1.48 1.01
CA VAL A 105 -11.00 0.89 2.17
C VAL A 105 -10.93 1.88 3.32
N GLN A 106 -12.07 2.26 3.87
CA GLN A 106 -12.13 3.14 5.04
C GLN A 106 -11.78 2.36 6.30
N MET A 107 -10.67 2.73 6.95
CA MET A 107 -10.32 2.21 8.27
C MET A 107 -10.91 3.11 9.34
N SER A 108 -11.54 2.53 10.36
CA SER A 108 -12.22 3.32 11.40
C SER A 108 -12.12 2.71 12.80
N ILE A 109 -12.18 3.55 13.81
CA ILE A 109 -12.34 3.18 15.21
C ILE A 109 -13.67 3.77 15.70
N ASN A 110 -14.56 2.90 16.16
CA ASN A 110 -15.90 3.28 16.61
C ASN A 110 -16.67 4.12 15.56
N GLY A 111 -16.48 3.81 14.26
CA GLY A 111 -17.18 4.45 13.15
C GLY A 111 -16.60 5.79 12.67
N HIS A 112 -15.51 6.31 13.23
CA HIS A 112 -14.76 7.45 12.73
C HIS A 112 -13.44 7.02 12.08
N GLY A 113 -13.16 7.58 10.91
CA GLY A 113 -12.02 7.20 10.09
C GLY A 113 -10.67 7.55 10.73
N ILE A 114 -9.69 6.69 10.51
CA ILE A 114 -8.28 6.94 10.80
C ILE A 114 -7.44 6.67 9.56
N ASN A 115 -6.19 7.11 9.58
CA ASN A 115 -5.24 6.81 8.52
C ASN A 115 -5.01 5.30 8.41
N ALA A 116 -5.06 4.74 7.19
CA ALA A 116 -4.93 3.31 6.98
C ALA A 116 -3.57 2.75 7.44
N SER A 117 -2.49 3.52 7.24
CA SER A 117 -1.16 3.12 7.70
C SER A 117 -1.06 3.09 9.23
N ALA A 118 -1.68 4.08 9.91
CA ALA A 118 -1.77 4.08 11.37
C ALA A 118 -2.55 2.87 11.89
N PHE A 119 -3.67 2.54 11.23
CA PHE A 119 -4.52 1.41 11.62
C PHE A 119 -3.77 0.06 11.60
N GLY A 120 -2.97 -0.17 10.55
CA GLY A 120 -2.25 -1.45 10.38
C GLY A 120 -1.25 -1.75 11.49
N ASP A 121 -0.70 -0.71 12.10
CA ASP A 121 0.33 -0.82 13.13
C ASP A 121 -0.25 -0.85 14.56
N LEU A 122 -1.52 -0.44 14.74
CA LEU A 122 -2.11 -0.29 16.07
C LEU A 122 -2.28 -1.61 16.85
N GLY A 123 -2.27 -2.77 16.18
CA GLY A 123 -2.71 -3.99 16.84
C GLY A 123 -4.14 -3.85 17.41
N PHE A 124 -4.73 -4.91 17.88
CA PHE A 124 -6.10 -4.86 18.40
C PHE A 124 -6.12 -4.57 19.92
N LEU A 125 -5.97 -3.28 20.28
CA LEU A 125 -6.00 -2.84 21.69
C LEU A 125 -7.43 -2.93 22.27
N ASP A 126 -7.71 -3.99 23.03
CA ASP A 126 -8.95 -4.17 23.81
C ASP A 126 -10.21 -3.89 22.96
N VAL A 127 -10.30 -4.57 21.82
CA VAL A 127 -11.46 -4.48 20.92
C VAL A 127 -12.57 -5.40 21.41
N GLU A 128 -13.81 -4.97 21.24
CA GLU A 128 -15.00 -5.81 21.44
C GLU A 128 -15.22 -6.70 20.22
N ARG A 129 -15.02 -6.13 19.02
CA ARG A 129 -15.11 -6.82 17.73
C ARG A 129 -14.45 -6.03 16.62
N VAL A 130 -14.17 -6.73 15.53
CA VAL A 130 -13.77 -6.16 14.24
C VAL A 130 -14.88 -6.43 13.24
N GLU A 131 -15.38 -5.37 12.60
CA GLU A 131 -16.42 -5.44 11.56
C GLU A 131 -15.79 -5.13 10.22
N VAL A 132 -15.99 -5.98 9.21
CA VAL A 132 -15.55 -5.72 7.84
C VAL A 132 -16.74 -5.75 6.91
N LEU A 133 -17.04 -4.58 6.34
CA LEU A 133 -18.14 -4.36 5.41
C LEU A 133 -17.56 -4.39 4.00
N ALA A 134 -17.99 -5.33 3.20
CA ALA A 134 -17.57 -5.44 1.81
C ALA A 134 -18.50 -4.66 0.88
N GLY A 135 -17.92 -4.11 -0.19
CA GLY A 135 -18.63 -3.24 -1.14
C GLY A 135 -18.74 -1.78 -0.70
N PRO A 136 -19.19 -0.89 -1.60
CA PRO A 136 -19.23 0.54 -1.36
C PRO A 136 -20.12 0.92 -0.18
N GLN A 137 -19.61 1.74 0.74
CA GLN A 137 -20.33 2.25 1.92
C GLN A 137 -20.39 3.79 1.92
N GLY A 138 -20.48 4.38 0.73
CA GLY A 138 -20.42 5.83 0.55
C GLY A 138 -21.48 6.62 1.31
N THR A 139 -22.67 6.06 1.56
CA THR A 139 -23.78 6.76 2.24
C THR A 139 -23.54 6.98 3.73
N LEU A 140 -23.02 5.99 4.45
CA LEU A 140 -22.86 6.05 5.92
C LEU A 140 -21.45 6.40 6.35
N PHE A 141 -20.42 5.84 5.68
CA PHE A 141 -19.04 6.05 6.05
C PHE A 141 -18.36 7.14 5.22
N GLY A 142 -18.93 7.47 4.06
CA GLY A 142 -18.53 8.61 3.24
C GLY A 142 -17.39 8.32 2.29
N ARG A 143 -16.51 9.32 2.13
CA ARG A 143 -15.35 9.20 1.24
C ARG A 143 -14.44 8.05 1.66
N ASN A 144 -13.71 7.48 0.71
CA ASN A 144 -12.76 6.39 0.94
C ASN A 144 -13.37 5.01 1.28
N ALA A 145 -14.69 4.92 1.33
CA ALA A 145 -15.41 3.66 1.48
C ALA A 145 -15.88 3.11 0.11
N VAL A 146 -14.96 3.08 -0.86
CA VAL A 146 -15.20 2.66 -2.25
C VAL A 146 -15.25 1.13 -2.35
N ALA A 147 -14.31 0.46 -1.67
CA ALA A 147 -14.20 -0.99 -1.65
C ALA A 147 -14.90 -1.60 -0.43
N GLY A 148 -14.92 -0.88 0.68
CA GLY A 148 -15.45 -1.37 1.95
C GLY A 148 -15.01 -0.53 3.14
N VAL A 149 -15.32 -1.05 4.32
CA VAL A 149 -14.96 -0.46 5.62
C VAL A 149 -14.43 -1.54 6.55
N VAL A 150 -13.36 -1.24 7.29
CA VAL A 150 -12.94 -2.01 8.45
C VAL A 150 -13.14 -1.14 9.68
N ASN A 151 -13.95 -1.59 10.60
CA ASN A 151 -14.30 -0.86 11.81
C ASN A 151 -13.88 -1.64 13.06
N LEU A 152 -12.94 -1.08 13.83
CA LEU A 152 -12.62 -1.57 15.16
C LEU A 152 -13.61 -0.99 16.15
N VAL A 153 -14.36 -1.84 16.82
CA VAL A 153 -15.24 -1.43 17.90
C VAL A 153 -14.53 -1.69 19.22
N SER A 154 -14.28 -0.61 19.96
CA SER A 154 -13.59 -0.69 21.26
C SER A 154 -14.50 -1.25 22.34
N ALA A 155 -13.95 -2.12 23.21
CA ALA A 155 -14.64 -2.58 24.39
C ALA A 155 -15.01 -1.41 25.33
N ARG A 156 -16.23 -1.44 25.85
CA ARG A 156 -16.81 -0.35 26.65
C ARG A 156 -16.62 -0.57 28.15
N PRO A 157 -16.65 0.52 28.96
CA PRO A 157 -16.72 0.41 30.41
C PRO A 157 -17.98 -0.33 30.86
N SER A 158 -17.86 -1.22 31.84
CA SER A 158 -18.99 -1.93 32.46
C SER A 158 -19.39 -1.33 33.81
N GLU A 159 -20.59 -1.68 34.26
CA GLU A 159 -21.13 -1.28 35.58
C GLU A 159 -20.48 -2.07 36.73
N GLU A 160 -19.88 -3.20 36.43
CA GLU A 160 -19.24 -4.07 37.40
C GLU A 160 -17.71 -3.91 37.35
N MET A 161 -17.09 -3.99 38.55
CA MET A 161 -15.64 -4.06 38.63
C MET A 161 -15.17 -5.42 38.10
N GLY A 162 -14.22 -5.41 37.20
CA GLY A 162 -13.69 -6.62 36.62
C GLY A 162 -12.65 -6.30 35.53
N GLY A 163 -12.15 -7.34 34.86
CA GLY A 163 -11.16 -7.14 33.84
C GLY A 163 -10.59 -8.45 33.33
N TYR A 164 -9.52 -8.31 32.53
CA TYR A 164 -8.74 -9.45 32.05
C TYR A 164 -7.24 -9.12 32.02
N ALA A 165 -6.43 -10.15 32.00
CA ALA A 165 -5.01 -10.06 31.71
C ALA A 165 -4.59 -11.29 30.89
N ASN A 166 -4.03 -11.04 29.71
CA ASN A 166 -3.55 -12.05 28.78
C ASN A 166 -2.03 -11.89 28.59
N PHE A 167 -1.35 -13.01 28.57
CA PHE A 167 0.10 -13.12 28.37
C PHE A 167 0.37 -14.12 27.26
N GLU A 168 1.25 -13.77 26.37
CA GLU A 168 1.71 -14.64 25.28
C GLU A 168 3.23 -14.60 25.23
N MET A 169 3.85 -15.75 25.00
CA MET A 169 5.29 -15.87 24.74
C MET A 169 5.54 -16.89 23.64
N GLY A 170 6.47 -16.57 22.74
CA GLY A 170 6.72 -17.39 21.56
C GLY A 170 8.18 -17.43 21.13
N ASN A 171 8.43 -18.07 20.00
CA ASN A 171 9.74 -18.02 19.36
C ASN A 171 10.07 -16.60 18.88
N TYR A 172 11.33 -16.37 18.53
CA TYR A 172 11.88 -15.03 18.20
C TYR A 172 11.74 -14.03 19.37
N GLY A 173 11.82 -14.50 20.60
CA GLY A 173 11.66 -13.63 21.77
C GLY A 173 10.28 -12.93 21.84
N SER A 174 9.27 -13.49 21.16
CA SER A 174 7.94 -12.86 21.12
C SER A 174 7.30 -12.84 22.49
N GLU A 175 6.90 -11.66 22.96
CA GLU A 175 6.16 -11.42 24.19
C GLU A 175 5.00 -10.45 23.92
N ARG A 176 3.79 -10.82 24.35
CA ARG A 176 2.60 -9.96 24.26
C ARG A 176 1.89 -9.92 25.61
N ILE A 177 1.52 -8.73 26.03
CA ILE A 177 0.70 -8.49 27.22
C ILE A 177 -0.52 -7.70 26.78
N SER A 178 -1.71 -8.14 27.16
CA SER A 178 -2.94 -7.38 26.96
C SER A 178 -3.77 -7.43 28.22
N THR A 179 -4.16 -6.29 28.75
CA THR A 179 -4.94 -6.22 29.98
C THR A 179 -5.94 -5.06 29.94
N ALA A 180 -7.08 -5.26 30.56
CA ALA A 180 -8.02 -4.19 30.79
C ALA A 180 -8.71 -4.34 32.16
N VAL A 181 -9.06 -3.22 32.77
CA VAL A 181 -9.79 -3.19 34.06
C VAL A 181 -10.95 -2.19 33.98
N ASN A 182 -12.12 -2.62 34.38
CA ASN A 182 -13.30 -1.80 34.59
C ASN A 182 -13.34 -1.31 36.05
N ILE A 183 -13.53 -0.02 36.24
CA ILE A 183 -13.61 0.63 37.54
C ILE A 183 -14.84 1.55 37.55
N PRO A 184 -16.00 1.11 38.08
CA PRO A 184 -17.14 1.99 38.21
C PRO A 184 -16.95 2.95 39.42
N PHE A 185 -17.38 4.20 39.27
CA PHE A 185 -17.38 5.23 40.28
C PHE A 185 -18.84 5.66 40.61
N GLY A 186 -19.47 4.97 41.51
CA GLY A 186 -20.88 5.11 41.77
C GLY A 186 -21.73 4.61 40.61
N ASP A 187 -23.00 5.05 40.57
CA ASP A 187 -23.98 4.52 39.59
C ASP A 187 -23.90 5.21 38.24
N ASN A 188 -23.20 6.35 38.11
CA ASN A 188 -23.26 7.19 36.92
C ASN A 188 -21.95 7.31 36.13
N VAL A 189 -20.82 6.79 36.65
CA VAL A 189 -19.53 6.90 35.98
C VAL A 189 -18.90 5.54 35.87
N ARG A 190 -18.64 5.10 34.67
CA ARG A 190 -17.98 3.84 34.36
C ARG A 190 -16.67 4.16 33.68
N THR A 191 -15.60 3.50 34.10
CA THR A 191 -14.27 3.68 33.47
C THR A 191 -13.68 2.35 33.11
N ARG A 192 -12.90 2.35 32.03
CA ARG A 192 -12.11 1.21 31.59
C ARG A 192 -10.72 1.68 31.18
N LEU A 193 -9.70 1.09 31.75
CA LEU A 193 -8.31 1.30 31.40
C LEU A 193 -7.77 0.03 30.72
N ALA A 194 -7.25 0.15 29.53
CA ALA A 194 -6.63 -0.94 28.77
C ALA A 194 -5.17 -0.65 28.45
N TYR A 195 -4.37 -1.70 28.41
CA TYR A 195 -2.97 -1.67 28.03
C TYR A 195 -2.65 -2.89 27.18
N SER A 196 -1.86 -2.71 26.13
CA SER A 196 -1.27 -3.79 25.34
C SER A 196 0.17 -3.46 25.00
N SER A 197 1.05 -4.46 25.02
CA SER A 197 2.41 -4.37 24.49
C SER A 197 2.74 -5.61 23.69
N PHE A 198 3.55 -5.43 22.66
CA PHE A 198 4.04 -6.50 21.81
C PHE A 198 5.51 -6.27 21.50
N GLN A 199 6.35 -7.22 21.84
CA GLN A 199 7.76 -7.26 21.51
C GLN A 199 8.09 -8.55 20.77
N LYS A 200 8.94 -8.46 19.76
CA LYS A 200 9.43 -9.61 18.99
C LYS A 200 10.76 -9.27 18.35
N ASP A 201 11.74 -10.15 18.52
CA ASP A 201 13.04 -10.06 17.85
C ASP A 201 12.89 -10.23 16.33
N GLY A 202 13.84 -9.68 15.59
CA GLY A 202 13.93 -9.89 14.15
C GLY A 202 14.17 -11.34 13.78
N TRP A 203 13.71 -11.73 12.60
CA TRP A 203 13.89 -13.08 12.07
C TRP A 203 14.72 -13.14 10.79
N ILE A 204 15.03 -11.97 10.21
CA ILE A 204 15.87 -11.82 9.02
C ILE A 204 17.26 -11.37 9.46
N LYS A 205 18.29 -12.10 9.05
CA LYS A 205 19.67 -11.74 9.36
C LYS A 205 20.19 -10.71 8.38
N ASN A 206 20.51 -9.50 8.86
CA ASN A 206 21.29 -8.54 8.09
C ASN A 206 22.78 -8.90 8.24
N VAL A 207 23.39 -9.50 7.19
CA VAL A 207 24.79 -9.89 7.23
C VAL A 207 25.73 -8.68 7.15
N GLY A 208 25.25 -7.52 6.68
CA GLY A 208 26.02 -6.28 6.63
C GLY A 208 26.27 -5.70 8.02
N THR A 209 25.27 -5.61 8.86
CA THR A 209 25.37 -5.07 10.24
C THR A 209 25.64 -6.17 11.28
N GLY A 210 25.27 -7.40 10.98
CA GLY A 210 25.33 -8.53 11.91
C GLY A 210 24.10 -8.65 12.83
N ASN A 211 23.08 -7.81 12.67
CA ASN A 211 21.86 -7.82 13.49
C ASN A 211 20.76 -8.70 12.89
N ASP A 212 19.77 -9.04 13.71
CA ASP A 212 18.51 -9.63 13.27
C ASP A 212 17.49 -8.51 13.16
N ILE A 213 16.85 -8.37 12.00
CA ILE A 213 15.92 -7.30 11.63
C ILE A 213 14.52 -7.84 11.32
N ASP A 214 13.53 -6.99 11.10
CA ASP A 214 12.11 -7.26 11.10
C ASP A 214 11.56 -7.52 12.50
N SER A 215 12.09 -6.78 13.50
CA SER A 215 11.60 -6.77 14.88
C SER A 215 10.29 -6.00 15.02
N ARG A 216 9.64 -6.17 16.17
CA ARG A 216 8.50 -5.37 16.61
C ARG A 216 8.74 -4.94 18.06
N ASP A 217 8.47 -3.68 18.36
CA ASP A 217 8.37 -3.15 19.71
C ASP A 217 7.27 -2.09 19.73
N ALA A 218 6.13 -2.42 20.31
CA ALA A 218 4.95 -1.57 20.30
C ALA A 218 4.17 -1.68 21.61
N TYR A 219 3.54 -0.58 21.99
CA TYR A 219 2.58 -0.56 23.09
C TYR A 219 1.43 0.39 22.82
N GLY A 220 0.31 0.12 23.46
CA GLY A 220 -0.86 0.99 23.46
C GLY A 220 -1.52 1.10 24.83
N VAL A 221 -2.08 2.25 25.11
CA VAL A 221 -2.89 2.53 26.33
C VAL A 221 -4.19 3.19 25.90
N ARG A 222 -5.31 2.79 26.47
CA ARG A 222 -6.60 3.44 26.25
C ARG A 222 -7.35 3.65 27.56
N LEU A 223 -7.87 4.87 27.74
CA LEU A 223 -8.82 5.24 28.77
C LEU A 223 -10.19 5.49 28.14
N SER A 224 -11.19 4.76 28.59
CA SER A 224 -12.61 4.97 28.24
C SER A 224 -13.38 5.36 29.47
N VAL A 225 -14.27 6.37 29.35
CA VAL A 225 -15.11 6.86 30.43
C VAL A 225 -16.52 7.12 29.91
N ASP A 226 -17.52 6.49 30.50
CA ASP A 226 -18.94 6.74 30.26
C ASP A 226 -19.56 7.43 31.47
N ILE A 227 -20.25 8.54 31.23
CA ILE A 227 -20.88 9.36 32.26
C ILE A 227 -22.36 9.52 31.95
N ASP A 228 -23.23 8.98 32.80
CA ASP A 228 -24.66 9.20 32.69
C ASP A 228 -25.03 10.53 33.35
N LEU A 229 -25.62 11.41 32.53
CA LEU A 229 -25.99 12.76 32.96
C LEU A 229 -27.43 12.79 33.47
N PRO A 230 -27.78 13.74 34.35
CA PRO A 230 -29.13 13.81 34.96
C PRO A 230 -30.31 13.97 34.02
N ASN A 231 -30.04 14.30 32.74
CA ASN A 231 -31.05 14.52 31.71
C ASN A 231 -31.25 13.29 30.78
N GLU A 232 -30.89 12.09 31.25
CA GLU A 232 -31.00 10.83 30.49
C GLU A 232 -30.14 10.84 29.21
N SER A 233 -28.99 11.50 29.24
CA SER A 233 -27.99 11.43 28.20
C SER A 233 -26.69 10.86 28.76
N THR A 234 -25.91 10.27 27.89
CA THR A 234 -24.59 9.71 28.24
C THR A 234 -23.49 10.47 27.47
N LEU A 235 -22.47 10.88 28.20
CA LEU A 235 -21.23 11.41 27.66
C LEU A 235 -20.17 10.30 27.67
N LYS A 236 -19.65 9.96 26.48
CA LYS A 236 -18.65 8.91 26.30
C LYS A 236 -17.33 9.56 25.91
N PHE A 237 -16.29 9.26 26.62
CA PHE A 237 -14.93 9.68 26.35
C PHE A 237 -14.06 8.46 26.08
N ASN A 238 -13.22 8.52 25.05
CA ASN A 238 -12.23 7.50 24.71
C ASN A 238 -10.94 8.19 24.27
N SER A 239 -9.82 7.86 24.88
CA SER A 239 -8.51 8.37 24.48
C SER A 239 -7.50 7.23 24.48
N ALA A 240 -6.87 7.03 23.33
CA ALA A 240 -5.86 6.01 23.12
C ALA A 240 -4.55 6.64 22.66
N HIS A 241 -3.46 6.15 23.21
CA HIS A 241 -2.09 6.42 22.80
C HIS A 241 -1.44 5.13 22.33
N TYR A 242 -0.77 5.15 21.22
CA TYR A 242 -0.05 4.03 20.63
C TYR A 242 1.35 4.49 20.18
N SER A 243 2.36 3.67 20.44
CA SER A 243 3.75 3.92 20.02
C SER A 243 4.40 2.63 19.54
N SER A 244 5.15 2.73 18.45
CA SER A 244 6.01 1.64 17.97
C SER A 244 7.39 2.16 17.59
N ASP A 245 8.41 1.31 17.81
CA ASP A 245 9.81 1.50 17.42
C ASP A 245 10.33 0.15 16.95
N ASP A 246 10.41 -0.05 15.65
CA ASP A 246 10.71 -1.36 15.09
C ASP A 246 11.69 -1.30 13.89
N THR A 247 12.30 -2.44 13.58
CA THR A 247 13.18 -2.63 12.41
C THR A 247 12.45 -3.34 11.29
N ARG A 248 11.16 -3.05 11.14
CA ARG A 248 10.29 -3.69 10.16
C ARG A 248 10.82 -3.54 8.75
N LEU A 249 10.90 -4.67 8.04
CA LEU A 249 11.24 -4.71 6.63
C LEU A 249 10.00 -4.66 5.75
N ASN A 250 10.00 -3.74 4.82
CA ASN A 250 9.00 -3.74 3.74
C ASN A 250 9.44 -4.65 2.59
N VAL A 251 10.76 -4.76 2.38
CA VAL A 251 11.36 -5.55 1.31
C VAL A 251 12.35 -6.55 1.90
N ALA A 252 12.01 -7.84 1.80
CA ALA A 252 12.82 -8.93 2.33
C ALA A 252 13.81 -9.51 1.29
N GLY A 253 13.71 -9.12 0.04
CA GLY A 253 14.62 -9.55 -1.01
C GLY A 253 14.37 -8.85 -2.33
N THR A 254 15.33 -8.96 -3.23
CA THR A 254 15.27 -8.35 -4.57
C THR A 254 15.55 -9.40 -5.63
N TYR A 255 14.90 -9.29 -6.79
CA TYR A 255 15.24 -10.06 -7.98
C TYR A 255 15.83 -9.13 -9.04
N CYS A 256 16.94 -9.54 -9.61
CA CYS A 256 17.63 -8.81 -10.65
C CYS A 256 18.25 -9.78 -11.68
N ALA A 257 18.03 -9.54 -12.95
CA ALA A 257 18.86 -10.03 -14.01
C ALA A 257 19.76 -8.87 -14.43
N ARG A 258 21.06 -8.97 -14.23
CA ARG A 258 21.99 -7.87 -14.50
C ARG A 258 21.87 -7.37 -15.93
N ASP A 259 21.74 -6.08 -16.05
CA ASP A 259 21.72 -5.38 -17.32
C ASP A 259 22.69 -4.19 -17.28
N ALA A 260 23.55 -4.11 -18.28
CA ALA A 260 24.57 -3.06 -18.33
C ALA A 260 24.00 -1.65 -18.48
N PHE A 261 22.76 -1.52 -18.97
CA PHE A 261 22.13 -0.22 -19.23
C PHE A 261 21.09 0.16 -18.17
N TYR A 262 20.27 -0.80 -17.74
CA TYR A 262 19.20 -0.55 -16.78
C TYR A 262 19.62 -0.83 -15.32
N GLY A 263 20.75 -1.51 -15.10
CA GLY A 263 21.10 -2.08 -13.80
C GLY A 263 20.47 -3.45 -13.63
N CYS A 264 19.14 -3.53 -13.60
CA CYS A 264 18.38 -4.78 -13.72
C CYS A 264 17.56 -4.79 -15.00
N SER A 265 17.53 -5.92 -15.68
CA SER A 265 16.79 -6.09 -16.92
C SER A 265 15.28 -5.88 -16.68
N PRO A 266 14.63 -5.02 -17.43
CA PRO A 266 13.17 -4.91 -17.38
C PRO A 266 12.46 -6.12 -18.00
N PHE A 267 13.19 -7.04 -18.66
CA PHE A 267 12.63 -8.15 -19.42
C PHE A 267 12.67 -9.49 -18.68
N GLU A 268 13.54 -9.62 -17.69
CA GLU A 268 13.78 -10.86 -16.96
C GLU A 268 13.69 -10.64 -15.46
N LYS A 269 13.06 -11.58 -14.74
CA LYS A 269 13.01 -11.54 -13.26
C LYS A 269 14.39 -11.67 -12.64
N GLY A 270 15.25 -12.49 -13.23
CA GLY A 270 16.60 -12.74 -12.73
C GLY A 270 16.66 -13.60 -11.48
N ASN A 271 17.76 -13.46 -10.73
CA ASN A 271 18.04 -14.23 -9.53
C ASN A 271 17.74 -13.44 -8.26
N LEU A 272 17.38 -14.17 -7.19
CA LEU A 272 17.18 -13.59 -5.87
C LEU A 272 18.49 -12.96 -5.36
N ASN A 273 18.38 -11.73 -4.87
CA ASN A 273 19.49 -10.95 -4.29
C ASN A 273 20.75 -10.92 -5.20
N GLU A 274 20.55 -11.01 -6.51
CA GLU A 274 21.67 -10.83 -7.45
C GLU A 274 22.28 -9.44 -7.22
N PRO A 275 23.62 -9.35 -7.02
CA PRO A 275 24.25 -8.06 -6.86
C PRO A 275 24.06 -7.22 -8.12
N TYR A 276 23.48 -6.06 -8.00
CA TYR A 276 23.21 -5.18 -9.12
C TYR A 276 23.80 -3.79 -8.86
N HIS A 277 23.84 -2.99 -9.90
CA HIS A 277 24.33 -1.64 -9.83
C HIS A 277 23.21 -0.69 -9.45
N VAL A 278 23.34 0.00 -8.33
CA VAL A 278 22.33 0.95 -7.84
C VAL A 278 22.13 2.14 -8.79
N ALA A 279 23.09 2.38 -9.65
CA ALA A 279 23.08 3.56 -10.50
C ALA A 279 22.06 3.49 -11.67
N GLY A 280 21.37 2.38 -11.90
CA GLY A 280 20.36 2.27 -12.93
C GLY A 280 20.75 2.95 -14.25
N THR A 281 19.92 3.92 -14.68
CA THR A 281 20.18 4.70 -15.92
C THR A 281 21.52 5.45 -15.89
N VAL A 282 22.01 5.89 -14.74
CA VAL A 282 23.33 6.57 -14.63
C VAL A 282 24.45 5.58 -14.80
N GLY A 283 24.32 4.36 -14.24
CA GLY A 283 25.27 3.26 -14.50
C GLY A 283 25.33 2.87 -15.96
N GLY A 284 24.16 2.74 -16.59
CA GLY A 284 24.07 2.47 -18.03
C GLY A 284 24.72 3.58 -18.89
N LEU A 285 24.56 4.83 -18.50
CA LEU A 285 25.25 5.94 -19.17
C LEU A 285 26.77 5.81 -19.03
N ILE A 286 27.27 5.46 -17.86
CA ILE A 286 28.69 5.24 -17.60
C ILE A 286 29.21 4.07 -18.41
N ASP A 287 28.47 2.97 -18.51
CA ASP A 287 28.86 1.82 -19.33
C ASP A 287 28.91 2.14 -20.82
N VAL A 288 27.96 2.96 -21.32
CA VAL A 288 28.00 3.48 -22.70
C VAL A 288 29.25 4.35 -22.91
N LEU A 289 29.59 5.18 -21.94
CA LEU A 289 30.83 6.01 -22.01
C LEU A 289 32.08 5.13 -21.99
N THR A 290 32.15 4.03 -21.28
CA THR A 290 33.23 3.03 -21.31
C THR A 290 33.33 2.31 -22.63
N PHE A 291 32.20 1.92 -23.22
CA PHE A 291 32.20 1.30 -24.54
C PHE A 291 32.78 2.24 -25.62
N LEU A 292 32.48 3.53 -25.49
CA LEU A 292 33.00 4.54 -26.41
C LEU A 292 34.45 4.93 -26.18
N SER A 293 34.97 4.71 -24.96
CA SER A 293 36.38 4.99 -24.63
C SER A 293 37.00 3.79 -23.92
N PRO A 294 37.51 2.80 -24.65
CA PRO A 294 38.09 1.58 -24.07
C PRO A 294 39.28 1.83 -23.12
N SER A 295 39.78 3.06 -23.08
CA SER A 295 40.82 3.48 -22.11
C SER A 295 40.25 3.82 -20.74
N VAL A 296 38.95 3.94 -20.61
CA VAL A 296 38.25 4.20 -19.35
C VAL A 296 37.54 2.90 -18.96
N ASN A 297 38.12 2.15 -18.06
CA ASN A 297 37.50 0.90 -17.57
C ASN A 297 36.64 1.22 -16.35
N PHE A 298 35.31 1.28 -16.53
CA PHE A 298 34.34 1.44 -15.45
C PHE A 298 33.82 0.12 -14.91
N ASP A 299 34.29 -1.03 -15.41
CA ASP A 299 33.93 -2.37 -14.96
C ASP A 299 34.03 -2.60 -13.42
N PRO A 300 34.86 -1.84 -12.66
CA PRO A 300 34.86 -1.89 -11.20
C PRO A 300 33.50 -1.59 -10.55
N TYR A 301 32.61 -0.88 -11.23
CA TYR A 301 31.25 -0.63 -10.74
C TYR A 301 30.42 -1.90 -10.59
N LEU A 302 30.56 -2.83 -11.51
CA LEU A 302 29.85 -4.11 -11.52
C LEU A 302 30.43 -5.12 -10.50
N THR A 303 31.71 -4.95 -10.13
CA THR A 303 32.39 -5.83 -9.18
C THR A 303 32.39 -5.34 -7.75
N ALA A 304 31.96 -4.10 -7.51
CA ALA A 304 31.97 -3.47 -6.20
C ALA A 304 30.80 -3.89 -5.29
N VAL A 305 29.83 -4.60 -5.82
CA VAL A 305 28.65 -5.01 -5.05
C VAL A 305 29.00 -6.21 -4.18
N GLY A 306 28.67 -6.14 -2.90
CA GLY A 306 28.94 -7.19 -1.94
C GLY A 306 28.35 -8.56 -2.31
N VAL A 307 28.74 -9.60 -1.62
CA VAL A 307 28.21 -10.94 -1.88
C VAL A 307 26.72 -10.98 -1.54
N ALA A 308 25.90 -11.30 -2.54
CA ALA A 308 24.46 -11.46 -2.32
C ALA A 308 24.19 -12.60 -1.34
N PRO A 309 23.28 -12.40 -0.38
CA PRO A 309 22.79 -13.49 0.44
C PRO A 309 22.06 -14.51 -0.44
N THR A 310 22.34 -15.78 -0.27
CA THR A 310 21.70 -16.86 -1.03
C THR A 310 20.42 -17.38 -0.38
N SER A 311 20.07 -16.88 0.80
CA SER A 311 18.91 -17.30 1.60
C SER A 311 17.86 -16.19 1.63
N ILE A 312 16.59 -16.56 1.60
CA ILE A 312 15.45 -15.64 1.79
C ILE A 312 15.35 -15.11 3.23
N ASP A 313 16.07 -15.70 4.18
CA ASP A 313 16.14 -15.30 5.59
C ASP A 313 17.32 -14.38 5.87
N THR A 314 18.02 -13.92 4.83
CA THR A 314 19.17 -13.04 4.97
C THR A 314 19.11 -11.89 3.98
N VAL A 315 19.49 -10.71 4.45
CA VAL A 315 19.72 -9.52 3.61
C VAL A 315 21.15 -9.03 3.85
N ASN A 316 21.64 -8.19 2.96
CA ASN A 316 22.95 -7.57 3.09
C ASN A 316 22.81 -6.05 2.91
N LYS A 317 22.35 -5.38 3.98
CA LYS A 317 22.11 -3.94 4.00
C LYS A 317 23.23 -3.22 4.74
N ASN A 318 23.49 -1.97 4.36
CA ASN A 318 24.50 -1.11 4.99
C ASN A 318 24.13 -0.78 6.44
N TRP A 319 22.85 -0.59 6.71
CA TRP A 319 22.26 -0.37 8.05
C TRP A 319 20.96 -1.12 8.19
N ASP A 320 20.47 -1.16 9.42
CA ASP A 320 19.20 -1.78 9.74
C ASP A 320 18.06 -0.76 9.49
N PRO A 321 16.92 -1.16 8.98
CA PRO A 321 15.76 -0.29 8.83
C PRO A 321 15.31 0.24 10.20
N MET A 322 14.74 1.43 10.21
CA MET A 322 14.16 2.04 11.39
C MET A 322 12.75 2.52 11.04
N ARG A 323 11.81 2.25 11.92
CA ARG A 323 10.47 2.78 11.79
C ARG A 323 9.91 3.11 13.16
N THR A 324 9.62 4.37 13.38
CA THR A 324 8.91 4.83 14.58
C THR A 324 7.55 5.40 14.20
N GLN A 325 6.56 5.17 15.03
CA GLN A 325 5.24 5.76 14.86
C GLN A 325 4.58 6.02 16.20
N VAL A 326 3.97 7.20 16.34
CA VAL A 326 3.12 7.57 17.46
C VAL A 326 1.75 7.98 16.94
N VAL A 327 0.71 7.43 17.54
CA VAL A 327 -0.69 7.75 17.19
C VAL A 327 -1.48 8.05 18.45
N ASP A 328 -2.12 9.22 18.48
CA ASP A 328 -3.10 9.56 19.51
C ASP A 328 -4.50 9.64 18.90
N ASN A 329 -5.47 8.99 19.53
CA ASN A 329 -6.87 9.03 19.14
C ASN A 329 -7.72 9.42 20.32
N THR A 330 -8.40 10.55 20.25
CA THR A 330 -9.31 11.01 21.29
C THR A 330 -10.70 11.23 20.71
N GLN A 331 -11.71 10.60 21.30
CA GLN A 331 -13.11 10.66 20.88
C GLN A 331 -13.98 11.11 22.04
N VAL A 332 -14.90 12.03 21.77
CA VAL A 332 -15.95 12.44 22.68
C VAL A 332 -17.29 12.28 21.98
N GLU A 333 -18.19 11.53 22.55
CA GLU A 333 -19.53 11.31 22.01
C GLU A 333 -20.58 11.62 23.08
N TRP A 334 -21.54 12.46 22.75
CA TRP A 334 -22.74 12.69 23.54
C TRP A 334 -23.91 11.97 22.86
N VAL A 335 -24.63 11.17 23.63
CA VAL A 335 -25.80 10.40 23.19
C VAL A 335 -26.98 10.78 24.07
N LYS A 336 -28.11 11.06 23.46
CA LYS A 336 -29.37 11.26 24.15
C LYS A 336 -30.47 10.46 23.49
N ASP A 337 -31.04 9.55 24.26
CA ASP A 337 -32.22 8.82 23.86
C ASP A 337 -33.48 9.62 24.25
N LEU A 338 -34.35 9.80 23.29
CA LEU A 338 -35.69 10.38 23.43
C LEU A 338 -36.65 9.28 22.98
N ASP A 339 -37.80 9.19 23.53
CA ASP A 339 -38.76 8.08 23.35
C ASP A 339 -38.67 7.30 22.02
N ASN A 340 -38.56 8.02 20.89
CA ASN A 340 -38.53 7.45 19.56
C ASN A 340 -37.39 8.01 18.68
N LEU A 341 -36.43 8.73 19.28
CA LEU A 341 -35.31 9.32 18.59
C LEU A 341 -34.04 9.21 19.43
N THR A 342 -32.94 8.84 18.81
CA THR A 342 -31.61 8.96 19.39
C THR A 342 -30.88 10.10 18.72
N VAL A 343 -30.34 11.05 19.49
CA VAL A 343 -29.52 12.16 19.02
C VAL A 343 -28.08 11.91 19.46
N LYS A 344 -27.16 11.98 18.53
CA LYS A 344 -25.72 11.80 18.78
C LYS A 344 -24.92 12.99 18.29
N ALA A 345 -23.94 13.41 19.07
CA ALA A 345 -22.91 14.37 18.66
C ALA A 345 -21.53 13.79 19.01
N LYS A 346 -20.68 13.63 18.02
CA LYS A 346 -19.38 12.99 18.16
C LYS A 346 -18.28 13.89 17.61
N TYR A 347 -17.19 14.00 18.33
CA TYR A 347 -15.97 14.66 17.92
C TYR A 347 -14.78 13.73 18.08
N THR A 348 -13.90 13.68 17.09
CA THR A 348 -12.67 12.89 17.11
C THR A 348 -11.48 13.76 16.72
N TYR A 349 -10.42 13.61 17.48
CA TYR A 349 -9.11 14.23 17.24
C TYR A 349 -8.06 13.14 17.16
N ASN A 350 -7.37 13.03 16.02
CA ASN A 350 -6.26 12.12 15.82
C ASN A 350 -4.98 12.89 15.51
N THR A 351 -3.89 12.42 16.04
CA THR A 351 -2.54 12.79 15.59
C THR A 351 -1.79 11.54 15.17
N ARG A 352 -0.94 11.68 14.19
CA ARG A 352 0.03 10.68 13.76
C ARG A 352 1.34 11.36 13.49
N ASP A 353 2.40 10.81 14.06
CA ASP A 353 3.79 11.17 13.83
C ASP A 353 4.53 9.89 13.43
N TYR A 354 5.29 9.92 12.36
CA TYR A 354 6.04 8.75 11.92
C TYR A 354 7.38 9.14 11.29
N ASP A 355 8.36 8.27 11.45
CA ASP A 355 9.67 8.34 10.85
C ASP A 355 10.07 6.94 10.34
N HIS A 356 10.53 6.86 9.11
CA HIS A 356 10.96 5.64 8.46
C HIS A 356 12.24 5.87 7.68
N THR A 357 13.20 4.97 7.85
CA THR A 357 14.46 4.96 7.10
C THR A 357 14.79 3.54 6.68
N ASP A 358 15.13 3.32 5.41
CA ASP A 358 15.59 2.02 4.91
C ASP A 358 16.78 2.19 3.94
N ASP A 359 17.60 1.16 3.88
CA ASP A 359 18.60 0.96 2.83
C ASP A 359 17.88 0.50 1.56
N ASN A 360 17.75 1.42 0.61
CA ASN A 360 16.91 1.25 -0.56
C ASN A 360 17.58 0.48 -1.70
N ASP A 361 18.90 0.31 -1.67
CA ASP A 361 19.59 -0.53 -2.64
C ASP A 361 19.74 -1.99 -2.20
N HIS A 362 19.35 -2.28 -0.96
CA HIS A 362 19.40 -3.62 -0.37
C HIS A 362 20.75 -4.31 -0.52
N SER A 363 21.83 -3.53 -0.61
CA SER A 363 23.17 -4.04 -0.80
C SER A 363 24.17 -3.36 0.13
N ASN A 364 25.18 -4.08 0.58
CA ASN A 364 26.30 -3.54 1.33
C ASN A 364 27.53 -3.53 0.43
N ALA A 365 27.66 -2.48 -0.38
CA ALA A 365 28.84 -2.27 -1.20
C ALA A 365 30.02 -1.82 -0.34
N THR A 366 31.03 -2.65 -0.24
CA THR A 366 32.23 -2.37 0.59
C THR A 366 33.42 -1.86 -0.22
N THR A 367 33.34 -1.98 -1.55
CA THR A 367 34.45 -1.55 -2.43
C THR A 367 34.22 -0.11 -2.85
N PRO A 368 35.16 0.81 -2.55
CA PRO A 368 35.05 2.19 -2.98
C PRO A 368 34.88 2.31 -4.49
N PHE A 369 34.14 3.32 -4.93
CA PHE A 369 34.08 3.66 -6.33
C PHE A 369 35.50 3.92 -6.85
N GLN A 370 35.92 3.11 -7.81
CA GLN A 370 37.22 3.23 -8.45
C GLN A 370 37.05 3.49 -9.94
N THR A 371 37.85 4.35 -10.46
CA THR A 371 38.03 4.53 -11.90
C THR A 371 39.40 4.05 -12.32
N ALA A 372 39.66 3.97 -13.61
CA ALA A 372 41.02 3.72 -14.14
C ALA A 372 42.09 4.71 -13.63
N LEU A 373 41.68 5.83 -13.05
CA LEU A 373 42.51 6.87 -12.51
C LEU A 373 42.64 6.84 -10.97
N GLY A 374 41.95 5.91 -10.31
CA GLY A 374 42.00 5.74 -8.88
C GLY A 374 40.63 5.87 -8.19
N PRO A 375 40.59 5.83 -6.84
CA PRO A 375 39.36 5.93 -6.09
C PRO A 375 38.72 7.32 -6.26
N VAL A 376 37.40 7.35 -6.41
CA VAL A 376 36.59 8.58 -6.62
C VAL A 376 36.27 9.29 -5.30
N GLY A 377 36.96 9.01 -4.22
CA GLY A 377 36.80 9.71 -2.94
C GLY A 377 35.59 9.26 -2.12
N ASN A 378 35.44 9.87 -0.96
CA ASN A 378 34.34 9.60 -0.03
C ASN A 378 33.13 10.46 -0.39
N TRP A 379 31.95 9.89 -0.28
CA TRP A 379 30.68 10.57 -0.44
C TRP A 379 30.17 10.99 0.94
N ASP A 380 29.89 12.26 1.14
CA ASP A 380 29.17 12.68 2.34
C ASP A 380 27.67 12.40 2.11
N VAL A 381 27.19 11.30 2.69
CA VAL A 381 25.76 10.99 2.72
C VAL A 381 25.21 11.66 3.97
N GLN A 382 24.67 12.85 3.84
CA GLN A 382 23.97 13.54 4.91
C GLN A 382 22.48 13.50 4.60
N PHE A 383 21.78 12.61 5.28
CA PHE A 383 20.35 12.54 5.21
C PHE A 383 19.74 13.28 6.41
N GLU A 384 18.63 13.96 6.22
CA GLU A 384 17.92 14.62 7.33
C GLU A 384 17.42 13.61 8.36
N CYS A 385 16.98 12.46 7.88
CA CYS A 385 16.39 11.38 8.65
C CYS A 385 17.35 10.22 8.95
N HIS A 386 18.63 10.32 8.62
CA HIS A 386 19.62 9.29 8.94
C HIS A 386 20.86 9.93 9.56
N PRO A 387 21.50 9.29 10.57
CA PRO A 387 22.77 9.77 11.09
C PRO A 387 23.78 9.99 9.95
N ALA A 388 24.44 11.14 9.95
CA ALA A 388 25.42 11.48 8.93
C ALA A 388 26.44 10.35 8.77
N SER A 389 26.49 9.76 7.60
CA SER A 389 27.46 8.74 7.23
C SER A 389 28.32 9.23 6.07
N VAL A 390 29.54 8.70 5.98
CA VAL A 390 30.42 8.93 4.84
C VAL A 390 30.46 7.63 4.06
N ALA A 391 29.70 7.57 2.98
CA ALA A 391 29.75 6.43 2.08
C ALA A 391 31.03 6.47 1.23
N VAL A 392 31.74 5.38 1.18
CA VAL A 392 32.92 5.19 0.32
C VAL A 392 32.60 4.33 -0.90
N ALA A 393 31.40 3.77 -0.95
CA ALA A 393 30.91 2.84 -1.96
C ALA A 393 29.51 3.25 -2.44
N SER A 394 28.93 2.47 -3.35
CA SER A 394 27.54 2.66 -3.80
C SER A 394 26.57 2.54 -2.63
N GLU A 395 25.66 3.46 -2.49
CA GLU A 395 24.72 3.53 -1.38
C GLU A 395 23.45 4.25 -1.82
N ALA A 396 22.29 3.76 -1.38
CA ALA A 396 21.01 4.41 -1.55
C ALA A 396 20.18 4.34 -0.26
N VAL A 397 19.60 5.46 0.12
CA VAL A 397 18.76 5.59 1.31
C VAL A 397 17.40 6.10 0.93
N GLU A 398 16.37 5.54 1.52
CA GLU A 398 15.02 6.07 1.55
C GLU A 398 14.68 6.51 2.96
N CYS A 399 14.13 7.72 3.08
CA CYS A 399 13.54 8.16 4.32
C CYS A 399 12.17 8.80 4.08
N SER A 400 11.27 8.62 5.03
CA SER A 400 9.96 9.25 5.04
C SER A 400 9.61 9.65 6.46
N GLN A 401 9.30 10.93 6.66
CA GLN A 401 8.80 11.43 7.96
C GLN A 401 7.56 12.25 7.71
N GLY A 402 6.66 12.29 8.68
CA GLY A 402 5.50 13.15 8.55
C GLY A 402 4.60 13.18 9.76
N ASP A 403 3.89 14.28 9.83
CA ASP A 403 2.88 14.58 10.83
C ASP A 403 1.51 14.67 10.17
N GLU A 404 0.52 14.11 10.81
CA GLU A 404 -0.88 14.25 10.38
C GLU A 404 -1.77 14.57 11.58
N VAL A 405 -2.61 15.58 11.44
CA VAL A 405 -3.63 15.95 12.42
C VAL A 405 -5.01 15.89 11.78
N THR A 406 -5.85 14.98 12.23
CA THR A 406 -7.22 14.81 11.74
C THR A 406 -8.25 15.24 12.77
N ARG A 407 -9.24 16.01 12.36
CA ARG A 407 -10.39 16.47 13.16
C ARG A 407 -11.67 16.05 12.46
N GLN A 408 -12.57 15.40 13.22
CA GLN A 408 -13.84 14.93 12.71
C GLN A 408 -14.96 15.35 13.66
N ALA A 409 -16.07 15.82 13.11
CA ALA A 409 -17.28 16.13 13.87
C ALA A 409 -18.50 15.55 13.15
N GLU A 410 -19.35 14.88 13.89
CA GLU A 410 -20.61 14.32 13.39
C GLU A 410 -21.75 14.70 14.33
N PHE A 411 -22.86 15.11 13.75
CA PHE A 411 -24.14 15.23 14.44
C PHE A 411 -25.17 14.38 13.70
N SER A 412 -25.86 13.50 14.41
CA SER A 412 -26.83 12.59 13.78
C SER A 412 -28.08 12.42 14.64
N VAL A 413 -29.18 12.15 13.95
CA VAL A 413 -30.50 11.84 14.51
C VAL A 413 -30.97 10.53 13.90
N ILE A 414 -31.36 9.60 14.76
CA ILE A 414 -31.80 8.26 14.39
C ILE A 414 -33.21 8.07 14.97
N SER A 415 -34.18 7.69 14.15
CA SER A 415 -35.53 7.38 14.60
C SER A 415 -35.72 5.90 14.93
N ASP A 416 -36.60 5.65 15.90
CA ASP A 416 -37.05 4.31 16.26
C ASP A 416 -38.58 4.35 16.49
N PHE A 417 -39.32 4.63 15.41
CA PHE A 417 -40.76 4.72 15.43
C PHE A 417 -41.41 3.33 15.30
N ASP A 418 -42.49 3.08 16.01
CA ASP A 418 -43.31 1.86 15.87
C ASP A 418 -43.94 1.70 14.49
N GLY A 419 -43.95 2.76 13.67
CA GLY A 419 -44.54 2.79 12.34
C GLY A 419 -43.62 2.22 11.24
N PRO A 420 -44.12 2.13 9.99
CA PRO A 420 -43.35 1.57 8.88
C PRO A 420 -42.21 2.51 8.38
N HIS A 421 -42.05 3.66 8.96
CA HIS A 421 -41.14 4.69 8.50
C HIS A 421 -40.12 5.03 9.56
N ASN A 422 -38.86 4.74 9.27
CA ASN A 422 -37.73 5.13 10.10
C ASN A 422 -36.65 5.82 9.26
N PHE A 423 -35.77 6.56 9.90
CA PHE A 423 -34.67 7.25 9.23
C PHE A 423 -33.44 7.39 10.13
N SER A 424 -32.29 7.59 9.49
CA SER A 424 -31.14 8.23 10.11
C SER A 424 -30.71 9.41 9.25
N ALA A 425 -30.31 10.53 9.87
CA ALA A 425 -29.83 11.70 9.15
C ALA A 425 -28.71 12.38 9.93
N GLY A 426 -27.74 12.93 9.23
CA GLY A 426 -26.59 13.55 9.90
C GLY A 426 -25.85 14.56 9.04
N VAL A 427 -25.01 15.34 9.72
CA VAL A 427 -24.03 16.24 9.14
C VAL A 427 -22.66 15.81 9.63
N TYR A 428 -21.70 15.76 8.73
CA TYR A 428 -20.35 15.35 9.01
C TYR A 428 -19.34 16.37 8.50
N GLN A 429 -18.34 16.66 9.30
CA GLN A 429 -17.18 17.45 8.92
C GLN A 429 -15.91 16.69 9.23
N TRP A 430 -14.96 16.78 8.31
CA TRP A 430 -13.64 16.19 8.45
C TRP A 430 -12.58 17.14 7.92
N GLN A 431 -11.46 17.22 8.61
CA GLN A 431 -10.28 17.94 8.17
C GLN A 431 -9.05 17.16 8.55
N SER A 432 -8.12 17.00 7.61
CA SER A 432 -6.77 16.50 7.85
C SER A 432 -5.77 17.54 7.39
N ASP A 433 -4.88 17.89 8.29
CA ASP A 433 -3.69 18.70 8.04
C ASP A 433 -2.50 17.73 8.04
N PHE A 434 -1.69 17.71 7.00
CA PHE A 434 -0.55 16.81 6.89
C PHE A 434 0.70 17.55 6.42
N ASP A 435 1.86 17.10 6.93
CA ASP A 435 3.19 17.47 6.48
C ASP A 435 3.98 16.18 6.27
N ASN A 436 4.62 16.03 5.11
CA ASN A 436 5.34 14.80 4.76
C ASN A 436 6.59 15.13 3.95
N ASP A 437 7.71 14.63 4.43
CA ASP A 437 8.99 14.65 3.76
C ASP A 437 9.33 13.24 3.28
N TYR A 438 9.61 13.11 1.99
CA TYR A 438 10.02 11.84 1.38
C TYR A 438 11.29 12.05 0.57
N HIS A 439 12.33 11.35 0.95
CA HIS A 439 13.66 11.47 0.35
C HIS A 439 14.18 10.11 -0.10
N VAL A 440 14.62 10.04 -1.35
CA VAL A 440 15.40 8.92 -1.88
C VAL A 440 16.71 9.45 -2.38
N GLN A 441 17.79 9.15 -1.69
CA GLN A 441 19.12 9.64 -2.04
C GLN A 441 20.03 8.50 -2.44
N THR A 442 20.77 8.71 -3.53
CA THR A 442 21.73 7.70 -4.03
C THR A 442 23.06 8.35 -4.38
N SER A 443 24.14 7.62 -4.16
CA SER A 443 25.49 8.03 -4.57
C SER A 443 25.61 8.24 -6.08
N SER A 444 24.81 7.56 -6.88
CA SER A 444 24.74 7.70 -8.34
C SER A 444 24.21 9.08 -8.76
N TYR A 445 23.20 9.62 -8.04
CA TYR A 445 22.72 10.98 -8.30
C TYR A 445 23.75 12.04 -7.96
N GLN A 446 24.49 11.86 -6.87
CA GLN A 446 25.59 12.77 -6.52
C GLN A 446 26.66 12.77 -7.60
N MET A 447 26.96 11.62 -8.16
CA MET A 447 27.90 11.51 -9.28
C MET A 447 27.36 12.20 -10.54
N LEU A 448 26.09 12.00 -10.88
CA LEU A 448 25.45 12.69 -12.01
C LEU A 448 25.54 14.21 -11.87
N ARG A 449 25.29 14.75 -10.67
CA ARG A 449 25.43 16.19 -10.38
C ARG A 449 26.86 16.68 -10.56
N SER A 450 27.85 15.89 -10.19
CA SER A 450 29.25 16.24 -10.39
C SER A 450 29.58 16.40 -11.87
N PHE A 451 29.02 15.53 -12.74
CA PHE A 451 29.15 15.63 -14.18
C PHE A 451 28.47 16.88 -14.75
N GLU A 452 27.25 17.19 -14.28
CA GLU A 452 26.48 18.35 -14.74
C GLU A 452 27.16 19.68 -14.44
N GLN A 453 27.81 19.79 -13.28
CA GLN A 453 28.49 21.00 -12.86
C GLN A 453 29.88 21.15 -13.47
N HIS A 454 30.37 20.17 -14.20
CA HIS A 454 31.68 20.27 -14.83
C HIS A 454 31.71 21.38 -15.88
N PRO A 455 32.65 22.35 -15.81
CA PRO A 455 32.69 23.52 -16.69
C PRO A 455 32.70 23.18 -18.18
N TYR A 456 33.29 22.06 -18.56
CA TYR A 456 33.32 21.58 -19.94
C TYR A 456 31.95 21.10 -20.43
N MET A 457 31.19 20.40 -19.59
CA MET A 457 29.81 19.99 -19.91
C MET A 457 28.90 21.19 -20.04
N THR A 458 29.01 22.17 -19.13
CA THR A 458 28.29 23.42 -19.20
C THR A 458 28.64 24.22 -20.45
N SER A 459 29.91 24.21 -20.92
CA SER A 459 30.35 24.91 -22.14
C SER A 459 29.88 24.24 -23.42
N LEU A 460 29.84 22.89 -23.44
CA LEU A 460 29.38 22.09 -24.61
C LEU A 460 27.88 22.22 -24.84
N PHE A 461 27.11 22.25 -23.80
CA PHE A 461 25.65 22.12 -23.87
C PHE A 461 24.90 23.40 -23.53
N GLY A 462 25.61 24.46 -23.10
CA GLY A 462 25.18 25.86 -23.08
C GLY A 462 23.74 26.13 -22.60
N GLY A 463 23.28 25.53 -21.53
CA GLY A 463 21.90 25.71 -21.05
C GLY A 463 20.86 24.84 -21.73
N ALA A 464 21.20 24.07 -22.79
CA ALA A 464 20.28 23.14 -23.41
C ALA A 464 19.90 21.98 -22.47
N LEU A 465 20.83 21.53 -21.65
CA LEU A 465 20.56 20.54 -20.60
C LEU A 465 19.61 21.08 -19.52
N ASN A 466 19.70 22.36 -19.19
CA ASN A 466 18.78 23.00 -18.24
C ASN A 466 17.32 23.04 -18.76
N ASN A 467 17.14 22.99 -20.10
CA ASN A 467 15.82 23.03 -20.73
C ASN A 467 15.24 21.64 -21.05
N LEU A 468 16.06 20.58 -20.97
CA LEU A 468 15.64 19.21 -21.29
C LEU A 468 15.14 18.42 -20.04
N GLY A 469 15.07 19.05 -18.88
CA GLY A 469 14.45 18.51 -17.66
C GLY A 469 14.98 17.13 -17.24
N GLY A 470 16.05 17.08 -16.47
CA GLY A 470 16.39 15.95 -15.61
C GLY A 470 17.03 14.72 -16.25
N SER A 471 17.01 13.62 -15.51
CA SER A 471 17.70 12.35 -15.79
C SER A 471 17.34 11.70 -17.13
N THR A 472 16.16 11.97 -17.66
CA THR A 472 15.69 11.51 -18.98
C THR A 472 16.50 12.07 -20.13
N ALA A 473 16.95 13.30 -20.03
CA ALA A 473 17.81 13.92 -21.02
C ALA A 473 19.19 13.22 -21.11
N TRP A 474 19.69 12.72 -20.00
CA TRP A 474 20.96 12.00 -19.93
C TRP A 474 20.89 10.60 -20.55
N GLY A 475 19.77 9.89 -20.38
CA GLY A 475 19.52 8.61 -21.06
C GLY A 475 19.48 8.79 -22.58
N VAL A 476 18.79 9.82 -23.07
CA VAL A 476 18.75 10.19 -24.50
C VAL A 476 20.14 10.61 -24.97
N PHE A 477 20.83 11.40 -24.17
CA PHE A 477 22.16 11.88 -24.50
C PHE A 477 23.17 10.71 -24.62
N GLY A 478 23.18 9.82 -23.66
CA GLY A 478 24.04 8.63 -23.69
C GLY A 478 23.74 7.74 -24.90
N ALA A 479 22.48 7.46 -25.17
CA ALA A 479 22.08 6.57 -26.25
C ALA A 479 22.26 7.18 -27.65
N VAL A 480 21.91 8.44 -27.84
CA VAL A 480 21.98 9.10 -29.17
C VAL A 480 23.37 9.67 -29.46
N PHE A 481 23.96 10.36 -28.51
CA PHE A 481 25.27 10.98 -28.72
C PHE A 481 26.42 10.01 -28.58
N GLY A 482 26.34 9.02 -27.72
CA GLY A 482 27.39 8.01 -27.55
C GLY A 482 27.68 7.22 -28.81
N GLN A 483 26.64 6.89 -29.59
CA GLN A 483 26.78 6.09 -30.80
C GLN A 483 26.85 6.94 -32.07
N VAL A 484 26.22 8.09 -32.11
CA VAL A 484 26.02 8.89 -33.32
C VAL A 484 26.92 10.12 -33.37
N ALA A 485 27.35 10.64 -32.23
CA ALA A 485 28.18 11.86 -32.19
C ALA A 485 29.51 11.78 -32.91
N PRO A 486 30.28 10.69 -32.86
CA PRO A 486 31.54 10.61 -33.63
C PRO A 486 31.36 10.80 -35.13
N SER A 487 30.23 10.31 -35.66
CA SER A 487 29.90 10.40 -37.07
C SER A 487 29.24 11.73 -37.46
N LEU A 488 28.39 12.30 -36.56
CA LEU A 488 27.65 13.54 -36.83
C LEU A 488 28.49 14.78 -36.72
N LEU A 489 29.48 14.79 -35.82
CA LEU A 489 30.30 15.97 -35.59
C LEU A 489 31.51 16.04 -36.54
N GLY A 490 31.61 15.09 -37.50
CA GLY A 490 32.52 15.19 -38.66
C GLY A 490 33.97 15.39 -38.28
N GLY A 491 34.40 14.89 -37.11
CA GLY A 491 35.75 15.10 -36.63
C GLY A 491 35.97 16.48 -35.93
N LEU A 492 34.90 17.27 -35.74
CA LEU A 492 35.00 18.55 -35.05
C LEU A 492 35.22 18.41 -33.54
N ILE A 493 34.85 17.28 -32.98
CA ILE A 493 35.11 16.93 -31.59
C ILE A 493 35.59 15.49 -31.54
N ASP A 494 36.79 15.29 -31.02
CA ASP A 494 37.29 13.98 -30.62
C ASP A 494 36.56 13.58 -29.33
N LEU A 495 35.41 12.89 -29.47
CA LEU A 495 34.57 12.52 -28.36
C LEU A 495 35.29 11.66 -27.34
N PRO A 496 36.13 10.65 -27.71
CA PRO A 496 36.96 9.93 -26.74
C PRO A 496 37.88 10.84 -25.93
N THR A 497 38.51 11.84 -26.56
CA THR A 497 39.34 12.83 -25.85
C THR A 497 38.52 13.78 -25.02
N ALA A 498 37.34 14.19 -25.49
CA ALA A 498 36.43 15.02 -24.73
C ALA A 498 35.91 14.30 -23.47
N ILE A 499 35.46 13.06 -23.61
CA ILE A 499 35.02 12.21 -22.49
C ILE A 499 36.20 11.94 -21.55
N GLY A 500 37.35 11.60 -22.07
CA GLY A 500 38.57 11.43 -21.29
C GLY A 500 38.95 12.71 -20.53
N SER A 501 38.78 13.88 -21.15
CA SER A 501 39.04 15.18 -20.52
C SER A 501 38.00 15.53 -19.45
N ILE A 502 36.71 15.19 -19.66
CA ILE A 502 35.66 15.34 -18.67
C ILE A 502 35.92 14.43 -17.47
N THR A 503 36.17 13.14 -17.72
CA THR A 503 36.48 12.17 -16.69
C THR A 503 37.78 12.50 -15.96
N GLN A 504 38.82 12.85 -16.71
CA GLN A 504 40.11 13.31 -16.13
C GLN A 504 39.96 14.64 -15.43
N GLY A 505 39.19 15.58 -15.96
CA GLY A 505 38.93 16.87 -15.34
C GLY A 505 38.19 16.74 -14.01
N THR A 506 37.12 15.96 -13.97
CA THR A 506 36.34 15.71 -12.75
C THR A 506 37.14 14.87 -11.75
N ILE A 507 37.73 13.77 -12.18
CA ILE A 507 38.50 12.84 -11.36
C ILE A 507 39.89 13.44 -11.05
N GLY A 508 40.52 14.11 -12.00
CA GLY A 508 41.81 14.78 -11.81
C GLY A 508 41.70 15.96 -10.85
N THR A 509 40.57 16.70 -10.85
CA THR A 509 40.33 17.75 -9.88
C THR A 509 40.09 17.13 -8.50
N CYS A 510 39.40 16.02 -8.42
CA CYS A 510 39.20 15.28 -7.16
C CYS A 510 40.51 14.67 -6.64
N ALA A 511 41.36 14.16 -7.51
CA ALA A 511 42.68 13.66 -7.13
C ALA A 511 43.63 14.78 -6.65
N LEU A 512 43.45 16.02 -7.16
CA LEU A 512 44.21 17.19 -6.75
C LEU A 512 43.70 17.81 -5.45
N TYR A 513 42.41 17.74 -5.19
CA TYR A 513 41.75 18.36 -4.03
C TYR A 513 41.44 17.37 -2.90
N GLY A 514 41.71 16.07 -3.09
CA GLY A 514 41.47 15.01 -2.11
C GLY A 514 40.01 14.86 -1.70
N ASP A 515 39.77 14.40 -0.48
CA ASP A 515 38.46 14.17 0.11
C ASP A 515 37.49 15.37 0.07
N THR A 516 37.93 16.55 -0.32
CA THR A 516 37.11 17.76 -0.38
C THR A 516 36.41 17.97 -1.72
N CYS A 517 36.74 17.21 -2.76
CA CYS A 517 36.23 17.45 -4.12
C CYS A 517 34.69 17.30 -4.20
N TYR A 518 34.14 16.34 -3.53
CA TYR A 518 32.70 16.10 -3.48
C TYR A 518 32.02 16.77 -2.27
N ARG A 519 32.81 17.21 -1.28
CA ARG A 519 32.32 17.98 -0.13
C ARG A 519 31.84 19.39 -0.46
N SER A 520 32.16 19.88 -1.64
CA SER A 520 31.75 21.23 -2.10
C SER A 520 30.35 21.24 -2.70
N LEU A 521 29.71 20.06 -2.93
CA LEU A 521 28.32 19.98 -3.29
C LEU A 521 27.49 20.19 -2.03
N PRO A 522 26.45 21.04 -2.05
CA PRO A 522 25.53 21.15 -0.92
C PRO A 522 25.00 19.77 -0.56
N ASN A 523 25.11 19.39 0.70
CA ASN A 523 24.98 18.04 1.23
C ASN A 523 23.61 17.32 1.01
N LYS A 524 22.69 17.95 0.29
CA LYS A 524 21.32 17.46 0.11
C LYS A 524 20.91 17.30 -1.36
N MET A 525 21.85 17.32 -2.28
CA MET A 525 21.57 17.34 -3.73
C MET A 525 21.91 16.01 -4.43
N GLY A 526 21.49 14.88 -3.91
CA GLY A 526 21.82 13.59 -4.53
C GLY A 526 20.62 12.64 -4.68
N GLY A 527 19.39 13.16 -4.80
CA GLY A 527 18.24 12.28 -4.84
C GLY A 527 16.92 12.93 -5.21
N LEU A 528 15.86 12.15 -5.16
CA LEU A 528 14.50 12.68 -5.14
C LEU A 528 14.22 13.19 -3.73
N ILE A 529 13.85 14.44 -3.63
CA ILE A 529 13.38 15.10 -2.42
C ILE A 529 11.95 15.56 -2.71
N THR A 530 11.02 15.16 -1.90
CA THR A 530 9.63 15.60 -1.99
C THR A 530 9.16 16.03 -0.62
N ASP A 531 8.96 17.34 -0.45
CA ASP A 531 8.33 17.90 0.74
C ASP A 531 6.93 18.32 0.36
N GLN A 532 5.96 17.80 1.05
CA GLN A 532 4.55 18.04 0.75
C GLN A 532 3.78 18.35 2.01
N ASN A 533 3.11 19.48 2.03
CA ASN A 533 2.11 19.77 3.05
C ASN A 533 0.77 20.08 2.41
N GLY A 534 -0.29 19.81 3.15
CA GLY A 534 -1.61 20.08 2.63
C GLY A 534 -2.71 19.97 3.66
N ILE A 535 -3.89 20.36 3.21
CA ILE A 535 -5.12 20.32 3.99
C ILE A 535 -6.20 19.69 3.14
N THR A 536 -6.83 18.67 3.68
CA THR A 536 -8.05 18.10 3.07
C THR A 536 -9.24 18.39 3.97
N LYS A 537 -10.35 18.84 3.39
CA LYS A 537 -11.60 19.11 4.11
C LYS A 537 -12.76 18.41 3.43
N THR A 538 -13.66 17.88 4.23
CA THR A 538 -14.94 17.31 3.76
C THR A 538 -16.08 17.90 4.59
N THR A 539 -17.13 18.37 3.93
CA THR A 539 -18.44 18.61 4.55
C THR A 539 -19.44 17.70 3.87
N ALA A 540 -20.22 16.96 4.66
CA ALA A 540 -21.20 16.06 4.08
C ALA A 540 -22.56 16.11 4.81
N PHE A 541 -23.60 15.89 4.02
CA PHE A 541 -24.97 15.69 4.50
C PHE A 541 -25.39 14.27 4.12
N MET A 542 -25.82 13.48 5.09
CA MET A 542 -26.14 12.09 4.88
C MET A 542 -27.48 11.71 5.50
N GLY A 543 -28.13 10.70 4.92
CA GLY A 543 -29.31 10.09 5.51
C GLY A 543 -29.70 8.79 4.84
N GLU A 544 -30.29 7.93 5.64
CA GLU A 544 -30.94 6.71 5.17
C GLU A 544 -32.40 6.72 5.65
N TYR A 545 -33.28 6.30 4.77
CA TYR A 545 -34.70 6.14 5.04
C TYR A 545 -35.07 4.67 4.93
N TYR A 546 -35.75 4.15 5.95
CA TYR A 546 -36.16 2.78 6.08
C TYR A 546 -37.68 2.67 5.99
N TYR A 547 -38.17 1.91 5.03
CA TYR A 547 -39.57 1.67 4.81
C TYR A 547 -39.94 0.19 5.02
N GLN A 548 -40.60 -0.12 6.12
CA GLN A 548 -41.13 -1.45 6.39
C GLN A 548 -42.46 -1.61 5.58
N MET A 549 -42.35 -2.23 4.38
CA MET A 549 -43.47 -2.42 3.47
C MET A 549 -44.52 -3.36 4.07
N ASN A 550 -44.06 -4.40 4.73
CA ASN A 550 -44.86 -5.37 5.49
C ASN A 550 -43.94 -6.03 6.53
N GLU A 551 -44.43 -7.00 7.32
CA GLU A 551 -43.66 -7.65 8.38
C GLU A 551 -42.34 -8.27 7.88
N ASP A 552 -42.29 -8.72 6.62
CA ASP A 552 -41.18 -9.46 6.06
C ASP A 552 -40.30 -8.62 5.13
N THR A 553 -40.75 -7.45 4.66
CA THR A 553 -40.05 -6.71 3.60
C THR A 553 -39.68 -5.29 4.04
N LYS A 554 -38.39 -4.99 4.03
CA LYS A 554 -37.83 -3.64 4.29
C LYS A 554 -37.15 -3.09 3.04
N ILE A 555 -37.37 -1.82 2.76
CA ILE A 555 -36.70 -1.05 1.69
C ILE A 555 -35.85 0.04 2.36
N THR A 556 -34.59 0.14 1.96
CA THR A 556 -33.66 1.18 2.45
C THR A 556 -33.27 2.08 1.27
N LEU A 557 -33.41 3.40 1.48
CA LEU A 557 -32.94 4.43 0.56
C LEU A 557 -31.90 5.27 1.28
N GLY A 558 -30.68 5.33 0.78
CA GLY A 558 -29.61 6.13 1.34
C GLY A 558 -29.14 7.21 0.37
N LEU A 559 -28.81 8.38 0.88
CA LEU A 559 -28.22 9.49 0.13
C LEU A 559 -27.13 10.16 0.97
N ARG A 560 -26.03 10.52 0.32
CA ARG A 560 -25.03 11.39 0.91
C ARG A 560 -24.45 12.33 -0.15
N TYR A 561 -24.42 13.59 0.18
CA TYR A 561 -23.73 14.63 -0.57
C TYR A 561 -22.42 14.96 0.15
N ASN A 562 -21.30 14.86 -0.56
CA ASN A 562 -19.98 15.28 -0.08
C ASN A 562 -19.56 16.54 -0.83
N ASP A 563 -18.89 17.43 -0.13
CA ASP A 563 -18.18 18.60 -0.65
C ASP A 563 -16.75 18.53 -0.11
N ASP A 564 -15.82 18.21 -0.98
CA ASP A 564 -14.42 17.92 -0.66
C ASP A 564 -13.52 19.00 -1.22
N THR A 565 -12.61 19.53 -0.41
CA THR A 565 -11.54 20.44 -0.82
C THR A 565 -10.19 19.83 -0.46
N TYR A 566 -9.28 19.81 -1.40
CA TYR A 566 -7.89 19.40 -1.20
C TYR A 566 -7.00 20.58 -1.60
N GLU A 567 -6.14 21.01 -0.70
CA GLU A 567 -5.08 22.00 -0.95
C GLU A 567 -3.74 21.35 -0.65
N SER A 568 -2.79 21.43 -1.57
CA SER A 568 -1.44 20.93 -1.36
C SER A 568 -0.41 21.90 -1.87
N THR A 569 0.66 22.03 -1.11
CA THR A 569 1.89 22.69 -1.53
C THR A 569 2.97 21.63 -1.57
N ILE A 570 3.60 21.49 -2.71
CA ILE A 570 4.65 20.51 -2.91
C ILE A 570 5.93 21.18 -3.42
N PHE A 571 7.03 20.74 -2.87
CA PHE A 571 8.35 20.90 -3.44
C PHE A 571 8.86 19.50 -3.79
N SER A 572 9.18 19.28 -5.06
CA SER A 572 9.83 18.05 -5.50
C SER A 572 11.04 18.41 -6.36
N SER A 573 12.17 17.80 -6.09
CA SER A 573 13.38 17.99 -6.85
C SER A 573 14.08 16.67 -7.08
N LEU A 574 14.29 16.35 -8.35
CA LEU A 574 15.22 15.33 -8.74
C LEU A 574 16.54 16.00 -9.09
N SER A 575 17.40 16.27 -8.12
CA SER A 575 18.64 17.03 -8.33
C SER A 575 18.40 18.30 -9.17
N ASP A 576 18.12 19.43 -8.56
CA ASP A 576 17.81 20.68 -9.30
C ASP A 576 18.96 21.06 -10.27
N ILE A 577 18.72 20.78 -11.55
CA ILE A 577 19.63 21.05 -12.64
C ILE A 577 19.60 22.53 -13.04
N SER A 578 18.50 23.24 -12.73
CA SER A 578 18.19 24.51 -13.35
C SER A 578 18.60 25.75 -12.55
N ASN A 579 19.01 25.62 -11.29
CA ASN A 579 19.22 26.80 -10.45
C ASN A 579 20.51 26.73 -9.61
N ALA A 580 21.59 27.30 -10.18
CA ALA A 580 22.86 27.55 -9.48
C ALA A 580 22.71 28.49 -8.25
N ASN A 581 21.51 28.97 -7.94
CA ASN A 581 21.20 29.90 -6.85
C ASN A 581 20.49 29.23 -5.65
N TYR A 582 20.21 27.92 -5.69
CA TYR A 582 19.69 27.21 -4.53
C TYR A 582 20.84 26.91 -3.55
N ALA A 583 21.23 27.90 -2.78
CA ALA A 583 21.93 27.66 -1.54
C ALA A 583 20.88 27.17 -0.53
N TYR A 584 20.84 25.85 -0.29
CA TYR A 584 20.14 25.31 0.85
C TYR A 584 20.79 25.79 2.14
N THR A 585 20.14 26.70 2.82
CA THR A 585 20.70 27.34 4.02
C THR A 585 19.97 26.94 5.32
N GLY A 586 19.50 25.74 5.43
CA GLY A 586 18.94 25.26 6.70
C GLY A 586 17.54 24.61 6.61
N PRO A 587 16.97 24.14 7.73
CA PRO A 587 15.71 23.38 7.78
C PRO A 587 14.45 24.20 7.48
N ASP A 588 14.61 25.47 7.18
CA ASP A 588 13.48 26.36 6.90
C ASP A 588 13.30 26.47 5.38
N TYR A 589 12.60 25.49 4.79
CA TYR A 589 12.07 25.61 3.45
C TYR A 589 11.11 26.80 3.41
N SER A 590 11.60 27.98 3.08
CA SER A 590 10.72 29.12 2.93
C SER A 590 9.78 28.82 1.76
N ARG A 591 8.50 28.67 2.06
CA ARG A 591 7.36 28.39 1.16
C ARG A 591 7.22 29.37 -0.03
N THR A 592 8.24 30.14 -0.32
CA THR A 592 8.33 31.14 -1.40
C THR A 592 9.33 30.74 -2.49
N ASN A 593 9.80 29.50 -2.47
CA ASN A 593 10.80 29.01 -3.42
C ASN A 593 10.17 28.79 -4.82
N PRO A 594 10.81 29.21 -5.91
CA PRO A 594 10.27 29.07 -7.27
C PRO A 594 10.11 27.61 -7.77
N GLY A 595 10.52 26.59 -7.01
CA GLY A 595 10.25 25.17 -7.29
C GLY A 595 9.02 24.60 -6.57
N THR A 596 8.30 25.40 -5.77
CA THR A 596 7.06 24.95 -5.11
C THR A 596 5.86 25.14 -6.02
N SER A 597 5.05 24.10 -6.19
CA SER A 597 3.73 24.22 -6.79
C SER A 597 2.64 24.13 -5.73
N ARG A 598 1.59 24.90 -5.90
CA ARG A 598 0.39 24.85 -5.06
C ARG A 598 -0.81 24.52 -5.92
N GLU A 599 -1.52 23.49 -5.51
CA GLU A 599 -2.72 23.07 -6.18
C GLU A 599 -3.89 23.03 -5.21
N GLN A 600 -5.06 23.29 -5.75
CA GLN A 600 -6.33 23.16 -5.05
C GLN A 600 -7.31 22.42 -5.95
N THR A 601 -7.95 21.39 -5.42
CA THR A 601 -9.03 20.68 -6.10
C THR A 601 -10.29 20.77 -5.24
N GLU A 602 -11.42 20.95 -5.89
CA GLU A 602 -12.74 20.93 -5.27
C GLU A 602 -13.57 19.84 -5.98
N ASN A 603 -14.11 18.92 -5.20
CA ASN A 603 -14.92 17.82 -5.70
C ASN A 603 -16.25 17.79 -4.92
N SER A 604 -17.36 17.72 -5.61
CA SER A 604 -18.65 17.50 -4.96
C SER A 604 -19.34 16.32 -5.61
N ALA A 605 -19.80 15.39 -4.81
CA ALA A 605 -20.41 14.17 -5.32
C ALA A 605 -21.58 13.69 -4.46
N LEU A 606 -22.49 12.97 -5.12
CA LEU A 606 -23.63 12.32 -4.51
C LEU A 606 -23.42 10.80 -4.54
N THR A 607 -23.40 10.17 -3.38
CA THR A 607 -23.46 8.71 -3.27
C THR A 607 -24.86 8.29 -2.82
N TYR A 608 -25.29 7.10 -3.25
CA TYR A 608 -26.63 6.61 -2.97
C TYR A 608 -26.66 5.10 -2.75
N LYS A 609 -27.71 4.67 -2.07
CA LYS A 609 -27.99 3.27 -1.75
C LYS A 609 -29.48 2.99 -1.96
N LEU A 610 -29.77 1.88 -2.60
CA LEU A 610 -31.09 1.26 -2.65
C LEU A 610 -30.92 -0.20 -2.23
N ALA A 611 -31.62 -0.61 -1.18
CA ALA A 611 -31.61 -2.01 -0.78
C ALA A 611 -33.05 -2.48 -0.50
N VAL A 612 -33.33 -3.71 -0.88
CA VAL A 612 -34.57 -4.42 -0.56
C VAL A 612 -34.20 -5.73 0.10
N GLN A 613 -34.69 -5.96 1.30
CA GLN A 613 -34.56 -7.21 2.00
C GLN A 613 -35.93 -7.85 2.21
N HIS A 614 -35.97 -9.17 2.18
CA HIS A 614 -37.15 -9.94 2.40
C HIS A 614 -36.87 -11.17 3.27
N ASN A 615 -37.51 -11.26 4.41
CA ASN A 615 -37.45 -12.41 5.29
C ASN A 615 -38.32 -13.53 4.70
N LEU A 616 -37.72 -14.64 4.35
CA LEU A 616 -38.42 -15.83 3.89
C LEU A 616 -39.10 -16.58 5.05
N ASN A 617 -38.50 -16.48 6.22
CA ASN A 617 -38.93 -16.93 7.54
C ASN A 617 -38.01 -16.32 8.59
N ASP A 618 -38.24 -16.63 9.88
CA ASP A 618 -37.50 -16.10 11.02
C ASP A 618 -35.97 -16.35 10.95
N ASN A 619 -35.53 -17.33 10.18
CA ASN A 619 -34.16 -17.81 10.11
C ASN A 619 -33.50 -17.60 8.72
N SER A 620 -34.21 -17.01 7.78
CA SER A 620 -33.71 -16.86 6.40
C SER A 620 -34.15 -15.56 5.77
N MET A 621 -33.21 -14.78 5.29
CA MET A 621 -33.43 -13.52 4.60
C MET A 621 -32.68 -13.51 3.25
N VAL A 622 -33.29 -12.89 2.26
CA VAL A 622 -32.68 -12.56 0.97
C VAL A 622 -32.68 -11.06 0.77
N TYR A 623 -31.65 -10.55 0.07
CA TYR A 623 -31.61 -9.14 -0.24
C TYR A 623 -31.04 -8.88 -1.64
N ALA A 624 -31.39 -7.70 -2.16
CA ALA A 624 -30.76 -7.10 -3.31
C ALA A 624 -30.41 -5.66 -2.96
N SER A 625 -29.20 -5.21 -3.32
CA SER A 625 -28.77 -3.84 -3.07
C SER A 625 -28.00 -3.27 -4.26
N TYR A 626 -28.12 -1.95 -4.42
CA TYR A 626 -27.27 -1.15 -5.29
C TYR A 626 -26.69 0.00 -4.48
N THR A 627 -25.36 0.04 -4.40
CA THR A 627 -24.65 1.00 -3.57
C THR A 627 -23.52 1.67 -4.36
N THR A 628 -23.24 2.93 -4.04
CA THR A 628 -22.13 3.67 -4.66
C THR A 628 -21.14 4.16 -3.63
N GLY A 629 -19.89 4.31 -4.05
CA GLY A 629 -18.78 4.84 -3.27
C GLY A 629 -17.98 5.84 -4.07
N LEU A 630 -17.27 6.71 -3.37
CA LEU A 630 -16.43 7.75 -3.94
C LEU A 630 -15.11 7.85 -3.20
N LYS A 631 -14.04 8.03 -3.96
CA LYS A 631 -12.71 8.44 -3.48
C LYS A 631 -12.30 9.66 -4.27
N ALA A 632 -11.95 10.74 -3.57
CA ALA A 632 -11.61 12.00 -4.21
C ALA A 632 -10.40 11.86 -5.14
N GLY A 633 -10.40 12.61 -6.22
CA GLY A 633 -9.23 12.86 -7.04
C GLY A 633 -8.23 13.75 -6.32
N GLY A 634 -7.07 13.91 -6.91
CA GLY A 634 -5.99 14.69 -6.35
C GLY A 634 -4.92 15.00 -7.38
N THR A 635 -3.73 15.28 -6.91
CA THR A 635 -2.56 15.53 -7.75
C THR A 635 -1.40 14.66 -7.30
N SER A 636 -0.62 14.16 -8.25
CA SER A 636 0.64 13.46 -8.01
C SER A 636 1.80 14.37 -8.41
N PRO A 637 2.80 14.56 -7.57
CA PRO A 637 4.00 15.27 -7.96
C PRO A 637 4.85 14.41 -8.91
N ASN A 638 5.33 15.04 -9.97
CA ASN A 638 6.44 14.44 -10.70
C ASN A 638 7.78 14.93 -10.14
N GLU A 639 8.86 14.41 -10.68
CA GLU A 639 10.25 14.76 -10.32
C GLU A 639 10.61 16.25 -10.52
N PHE A 640 9.73 17.05 -11.13
CA PHE A 640 9.94 18.47 -11.43
C PHE A 640 8.97 19.41 -10.69
N SER A 641 8.34 18.95 -9.61
CA SER A 641 7.30 19.69 -8.88
C SER A 641 6.05 20.03 -9.72
N ILE A 642 5.88 19.39 -10.87
CA ILE A 642 4.64 19.52 -11.65
C ILE A 642 3.62 18.56 -11.05
N GLN A 643 2.50 19.10 -10.60
CA GLN A 643 1.41 18.30 -10.09
C GLN A 643 0.54 17.80 -11.24
N ILE A 644 0.48 16.48 -11.40
CA ILE A 644 -0.32 15.81 -12.42
C ILE A 644 -1.66 15.45 -11.79
N PRO A 645 -2.77 16.05 -12.25
CA PRO A 645 -4.08 15.73 -11.68
C PRO A 645 -4.51 14.32 -12.08
N TYR A 646 -5.19 13.64 -11.15
CA TYR A 646 -5.87 12.38 -11.40
C TYR A 646 -7.33 12.46 -10.97
N ALA A 647 -8.20 11.75 -11.68
CA ALA A 647 -9.64 11.81 -11.48
C ALA A 647 -10.09 11.14 -10.18
N GLU A 648 -11.28 11.48 -9.72
CA GLU A 648 -11.97 10.78 -8.65
C GLU A 648 -12.28 9.33 -9.05
N GLU A 649 -12.16 8.40 -8.10
CA GLU A 649 -12.51 7.00 -8.25
C GLU A 649 -13.94 6.80 -7.78
N GLU A 650 -14.78 6.30 -8.67
CA GLU A 650 -16.16 5.96 -8.36
C GLU A 650 -16.36 4.45 -8.42
N SER A 651 -17.15 3.93 -7.50
CA SER A 651 -17.57 2.53 -7.54
C SER A 651 -19.09 2.41 -7.44
N ALA A 652 -19.64 1.43 -8.16
CA ALA A 652 -21.03 1.04 -8.07
C ALA A 652 -21.10 -0.49 -7.91
N SER A 653 -21.82 -0.97 -6.90
CA SER A 653 -21.99 -2.39 -6.63
C SER A 653 -23.45 -2.80 -6.71
N LEU A 654 -23.73 -3.83 -7.50
CA LEU A 654 -25.00 -4.57 -7.49
C LEU A 654 -24.78 -5.87 -6.76
N GLU A 655 -25.58 -6.15 -5.73
CA GLU A 655 -25.45 -7.33 -4.89
C GLU A 655 -26.78 -8.09 -4.78
N PHE A 656 -26.66 -9.41 -4.71
CA PHE A 656 -27.74 -10.34 -4.34
C PHE A 656 -27.21 -11.27 -3.26
N GLY A 657 -27.80 -11.23 -2.09
CA GLY A 657 -27.31 -12.02 -0.96
C GLY A 657 -28.39 -12.76 -0.20
N THR A 658 -27.95 -13.68 0.63
CA THR A 658 -28.79 -14.42 1.55
C THR A 658 -28.11 -14.56 2.90
N ARG A 659 -28.92 -14.53 3.95
CA ARG A 659 -28.55 -14.73 5.35
C ARG A 659 -29.37 -15.85 5.92
N ASN A 660 -28.74 -16.85 6.51
CA ASN A 660 -29.47 -18.03 6.96
C ASN A 660 -28.88 -18.59 8.26
N ILE A 661 -29.80 -18.93 9.18
CA ILE A 661 -29.52 -19.79 10.33
C ILE A 661 -30.38 -21.04 10.16
N LEU A 662 -29.77 -22.15 9.80
CA LEU A 662 -30.47 -23.37 9.40
C LEU A 662 -30.20 -24.48 10.41
N MET A 663 -30.94 -25.60 10.26
CA MET A 663 -30.73 -26.81 11.06
C MET A 663 -30.88 -26.57 12.57
N ASP A 664 -31.91 -25.83 12.97
CA ASP A 664 -32.18 -25.47 14.37
C ASP A 664 -31.00 -24.75 15.05
N GLY A 665 -30.46 -23.71 14.39
CA GLY A 665 -29.37 -22.89 14.90
C GLY A 665 -27.97 -23.44 14.66
N ARG A 666 -27.81 -24.63 14.07
CA ARG A 666 -26.53 -25.33 13.90
C ARG A 666 -25.71 -24.88 12.69
N LEU A 667 -26.34 -24.31 11.70
CA LEU A 667 -25.68 -23.90 10.44
C LEU A 667 -25.99 -22.44 10.14
N LEU A 668 -24.96 -21.60 10.26
CA LEU A 668 -24.98 -20.28 9.67
C LEU A 668 -24.42 -20.39 8.24
N LEU A 669 -25.15 -19.85 7.26
CA LEU A 669 -24.73 -19.82 5.87
C LEU A 669 -25.12 -18.49 5.23
N ASN A 670 -24.16 -17.62 5.01
CA ASN A 670 -24.32 -16.34 4.37
C ASN A 670 -23.55 -16.33 3.05
N ALA A 671 -24.16 -15.84 2.00
CA ALA A 671 -23.53 -15.72 0.69
C ALA A 671 -24.01 -14.48 -0.05
N THR A 672 -23.11 -13.89 -0.84
CA THR A 672 -23.37 -12.70 -1.64
C THR A 672 -22.73 -12.85 -3.02
N LEU A 673 -23.56 -12.73 -4.06
CA LEU A 673 -23.13 -12.54 -5.44
C LEU A 673 -23.07 -11.05 -5.71
N PHE A 674 -21.99 -10.56 -6.29
CA PHE A 674 -21.82 -9.14 -6.56
C PHE A 674 -21.17 -8.88 -7.92
N GLU A 675 -21.46 -7.70 -8.45
CA GLU A 675 -20.77 -7.08 -9.56
C GLU A 675 -20.45 -5.63 -9.16
N MET A 676 -19.19 -5.26 -9.26
CA MET A 676 -18.70 -3.93 -8.92
C MET A 676 -18.04 -3.31 -10.14
N ASP A 677 -18.64 -2.23 -10.64
CA ASP A 677 -18.05 -1.35 -11.65
C ASP A 677 -17.22 -0.29 -10.96
N VAL A 678 -15.95 -0.16 -11.34
CA VAL A 678 -15.06 0.89 -10.87
C VAL A 678 -14.63 1.76 -12.04
N THR A 679 -14.96 3.02 -11.95
CA THR A 679 -14.55 4.05 -12.92
C THR A 679 -13.41 4.86 -12.33
N ASN A 680 -12.37 5.08 -13.12
CA ASN A 680 -11.16 5.79 -12.72
C ASN A 680 -10.48 5.20 -11.47
N GLY A 681 -10.44 3.88 -11.30
CA GLY A 681 -9.74 3.22 -10.20
C GLY A 681 -8.29 3.70 -10.13
N GLN A 682 -7.91 4.28 -8.99
CA GLN A 682 -6.63 4.95 -8.80
C GLN A 682 -5.51 3.95 -8.49
N PHE A 683 -4.44 3.97 -9.25
CA PHE A 683 -3.28 3.11 -9.07
C PHE A 683 -1.98 3.90 -9.24
N GLY A 684 -1.06 3.74 -8.28
CA GLY A 684 0.27 4.34 -8.33
C GLY A 684 1.19 3.55 -9.25
N LEU A 685 1.82 4.23 -10.19
CA LEU A 685 2.87 3.69 -11.03
C LEU A 685 4.16 4.47 -10.76
N ILE A 686 5.25 3.74 -10.64
CA ILE A 686 6.56 4.36 -10.46
C ILE A 686 7.15 4.65 -11.85
N TYR A 687 7.23 5.93 -12.17
CA TYR A 687 7.85 6.43 -13.38
C TYR A 687 9.13 7.17 -13.05
N ASN A 688 10.24 6.77 -13.68
CA ASN A 688 11.55 7.36 -13.45
C ASN A 688 11.90 7.39 -11.95
N ALA A 689 11.90 8.55 -11.31
CA ALA A 689 12.14 8.70 -9.88
C ALA A 689 10.85 8.97 -9.08
N GLY A 690 9.74 9.28 -9.74
CA GLY A 690 8.50 9.71 -9.10
C GLY A 690 7.41 8.64 -9.15
N ALA A 691 6.46 8.73 -8.25
CA ALA A 691 5.22 7.97 -8.28
C ALA A 691 4.11 8.83 -8.88
N VAL A 692 3.43 8.31 -9.90
CA VAL A 692 2.31 8.99 -10.57
C VAL A 692 1.06 8.15 -10.43
N ASN A 693 -0.01 8.74 -9.93
CA ASN A 693 -1.29 8.06 -9.89
C ASN A 693 -1.97 8.13 -11.25
N LYS A 694 -2.33 6.96 -11.76
CA LYS A 694 -3.11 6.76 -13.00
C LYS A 694 -4.47 6.20 -12.65
N THR A 695 -5.42 6.36 -13.54
CA THR A 695 -6.78 5.88 -13.35
C THR A 695 -7.15 4.86 -14.43
N PHE A 696 -7.85 3.80 -14.03
CA PHE A 696 -8.24 2.68 -14.88
C PHE A 696 -9.66 2.24 -14.55
N ASP A 697 -10.44 1.95 -15.59
CA ASP A 697 -11.77 1.36 -15.41
C ASP A 697 -11.64 -0.15 -15.33
N TYR A 698 -12.40 -0.79 -14.45
CA TYR A 698 -12.47 -2.25 -14.34
C TYR A 698 -13.75 -2.72 -13.68
N VAL A 699 -14.07 -4.00 -13.90
CA VAL A 699 -15.22 -4.68 -13.32
C VAL A 699 -14.75 -5.88 -12.51
N ASN A 700 -15.25 -5.99 -11.28
CA ASN A 700 -15.05 -7.13 -10.40
C ASN A 700 -16.37 -7.86 -10.17
N THR A 701 -16.47 -9.11 -10.60
CA THR A 701 -17.64 -9.97 -10.38
C THR A 701 -17.28 -11.14 -9.49
N GLY A 702 -18.03 -11.40 -8.43
CA GLY A 702 -17.65 -12.45 -7.49
C GLY A 702 -18.77 -13.04 -6.67
N LEU A 703 -18.44 -14.16 -6.05
CA LEU A 703 -19.26 -14.84 -5.04
C LEU A 703 -18.43 -14.99 -3.77
N GLU A 704 -18.90 -14.39 -2.70
CA GLU A 704 -18.28 -14.52 -1.38
C GLU A 704 -19.26 -15.09 -0.37
N GLY A 705 -18.75 -15.61 0.74
CA GLY A 705 -19.61 -16.08 1.81
C GLY A 705 -18.86 -16.63 3.01
N GLN A 706 -19.65 -16.94 4.01
CA GLN A 706 -19.21 -17.56 5.25
C GLN A 706 -20.18 -18.69 5.64
N MET A 707 -19.63 -19.75 6.18
CA MET A 707 -20.35 -20.87 6.75
C MET A 707 -19.75 -21.23 8.10
N LYS A 708 -20.61 -21.36 9.11
CA LYS A 708 -20.25 -21.91 10.42
C LYS A 708 -21.21 -23.05 10.73
N PHE A 709 -20.68 -24.24 10.93
CA PHE A 709 -21.48 -25.45 11.08
C PHE A 709 -21.05 -26.28 12.28
N PHE A 710 -21.91 -26.40 13.26
CA PHE A 710 -21.77 -27.37 14.35
C PHE A 710 -22.16 -28.78 13.86
N VAL A 711 -21.14 -29.54 13.43
CA VAL A 711 -21.32 -30.95 13.00
C VAL A 711 -21.82 -31.81 14.16
N SER A 712 -21.32 -31.51 15.36
CA SER A 712 -21.72 -32.08 16.64
C SER A 712 -21.56 -31.06 17.75
N ASP A 713 -21.96 -31.33 18.96
CA ASP A 713 -21.76 -30.48 20.15
C ASP A 713 -20.27 -30.17 20.42
N ASN A 714 -19.39 -30.97 19.85
CA ASN A 714 -17.94 -30.84 20.04
C ASN A 714 -17.14 -30.56 18.76
N THR A 715 -17.81 -30.43 17.62
CA THR A 715 -17.12 -30.26 16.32
C THR A 715 -17.75 -29.13 15.54
N GLU A 716 -16.97 -28.10 15.27
CA GLU A 716 -17.34 -26.93 14.48
C GLU A 716 -16.51 -26.90 13.20
N LEU A 717 -17.15 -26.56 12.09
CA LEU A 717 -16.51 -26.23 10.80
C LEU A 717 -16.80 -24.78 10.47
N GLU A 718 -15.77 -24.04 10.11
CA GLU A 718 -15.87 -22.70 9.53
C GLU A 718 -15.30 -22.71 8.12
N PHE A 719 -16.00 -22.10 7.19
CA PHE A 719 -15.55 -21.93 5.81
C PHE A 719 -15.90 -20.54 5.31
N ASN A 720 -14.86 -19.75 5.03
CA ASN A 720 -14.97 -18.43 4.44
C ASN A 720 -14.37 -18.48 3.04
N TRP A 721 -14.99 -17.83 2.05
CA TRP A 721 -14.49 -17.87 0.68
C TRP A 721 -14.80 -16.60 -0.10
N LEU A 722 -13.95 -16.33 -1.09
CA LEU A 722 -14.18 -15.38 -2.19
C LEU A 722 -13.72 -16.04 -3.50
N ALA A 723 -14.64 -16.13 -4.47
CA ALA A 723 -14.31 -16.40 -5.86
C ALA A 723 -14.52 -15.12 -6.66
N LEU A 724 -13.50 -14.63 -7.38
CA LEU A 724 -13.49 -13.33 -8.01
C LEU A 724 -12.99 -13.42 -9.47
N GLU A 725 -13.70 -12.79 -10.37
CA GLU A 725 -13.27 -12.49 -11.74
C GLU A 725 -13.12 -10.97 -11.87
N SER A 726 -11.94 -10.52 -12.28
CA SER A 726 -11.63 -9.09 -12.43
C SER A 726 -11.20 -8.84 -13.87
N GLU A 727 -11.74 -7.82 -14.49
CA GLU A 727 -11.44 -7.48 -15.89
C GLU A 727 -11.30 -5.96 -16.05
N MET A 728 -10.11 -5.53 -16.51
CA MET A 728 -9.83 -4.14 -16.84
C MET A 728 -10.49 -3.76 -18.16
N GLY A 729 -10.97 -2.53 -18.26
CA GLY A 729 -11.57 -1.93 -19.43
C GLY A 729 -10.55 -1.60 -20.52
N GLU A 730 -11.05 -1.03 -21.63
CA GLU A 730 -10.19 -0.55 -22.71
C GLU A 730 -9.32 0.61 -22.23
N GLY A 731 -8.02 0.52 -22.49
CA GLY A 731 -7.05 1.57 -22.18
C GLY A 731 -5.68 1.20 -22.68
N LEU A 732 -4.97 2.17 -23.20
CA LEU A 732 -3.56 2.02 -23.57
C LEU A 732 -2.71 2.68 -22.51
N GLN A 733 -1.82 1.91 -21.89
CA GLN A 733 -0.87 2.41 -20.90
C GLN A 733 0.54 2.09 -21.32
N ASP A 734 1.41 3.08 -21.26
CA ASP A 734 2.84 2.86 -21.40
C ASP A 734 3.34 1.96 -20.26
N ASN A 735 4.10 0.91 -20.62
CA ASN A 735 4.76 0.06 -19.65
C ASN A 735 6.25 0.39 -19.61
N PRO A 736 6.68 1.28 -18.71
CA PRO A 736 8.08 1.65 -18.58
C PRO A 736 8.96 0.48 -18.12
N LEU A 737 8.34 -0.57 -17.60
CA LEU A 737 8.97 -1.73 -16.99
C LEU A 737 9.20 -2.86 -18.00
N ASN A 738 8.46 -2.86 -19.10
CA ASN A 738 8.62 -3.83 -20.18
C ASN A 738 8.22 -3.19 -21.52
N PRO A 739 9.06 -2.36 -22.08
CA PRO A 739 8.78 -1.67 -23.34
C PRO A 739 8.56 -2.63 -24.53
N ASN A 740 8.94 -3.91 -24.42
CA ASN A 740 8.64 -4.93 -25.46
C ASN A 740 7.15 -5.28 -25.58
N GLN A 741 6.34 -4.98 -24.57
CA GLN A 741 4.89 -5.21 -24.64
C GLN A 741 4.15 -4.14 -25.44
N ALA A 742 4.82 -3.04 -25.84
CA ALA A 742 4.21 -2.02 -26.67
C ALA A 742 3.77 -2.60 -28.02
N THR A 743 2.49 -2.39 -28.34
CA THR A 743 1.83 -3.07 -29.48
C THR A 743 2.02 -2.38 -30.82
N THR A 744 2.69 -1.22 -30.89
CA THR A 744 2.80 -0.47 -32.15
C THR A 744 4.25 -0.07 -32.47
N VAL A 745 4.75 -0.57 -33.57
CA VAL A 745 6.04 -0.19 -34.17
C VAL A 745 5.83 0.94 -35.15
N LEU A 746 6.56 2.04 -34.97
CA LEU A 746 6.49 3.18 -35.88
C LEU A 746 7.27 2.93 -37.17
N ALA A 747 6.72 3.38 -38.27
CA ALA A 747 7.46 3.48 -39.53
C ALA A 747 8.57 4.54 -39.40
N THR A 748 9.74 4.26 -39.98
CA THR A 748 10.94 5.12 -39.98
C THR A 748 10.69 6.60 -40.28
N GLY A 749 9.65 6.92 -41.07
CA GLY A 749 9.29 8.29 -41.42
C GLY A 749 8.70 9.10 -40.24
N PHE A 750 8.04 8.47 -39.32
CA PHE A 750 7.43 9.13 -38.17
C PHE A 750 8.49 9.46 -37.09
N ALA A 751 9.45 8.55 -36.92
CA ALA A 751 10.58 8.79 -36.04
C ALA A 751 11.42 10.01 -36.49
N THR A 752 11.57 10.20 -37.80
CA THR A 752 12.27 11.35 -38.39
C THR A 752 11.53 12.65 -38.10
N ALA A 753 10.19 12.67 -38.21
CA ALA A 753 9.39 13.85 -37.93
C ALA A 753 9.44 14.25 -36.44
N GLY A 754 9.35 13.27 -35.55
CA GLY A 754 9.46 13.50 -34.10
C GLY A 754 10.84 14.01 -33.72
N LEU A 755 11.90 13.41 -34.22
CA LEU A 755 13.28 13.85 -34.01
C LEU A 755 13.50 15.28 -34.56
N THR A 756 12.88 15.61 -35.70
CA THR A 756 12.89 16.98 -36.24
C THR A 756 12.29 17.97 -35.28
N SER A 757 11.11 17.65 -34.69
CA SER A 757 10.43 18.51 -33.70
C SER A 757 11.26 18.69 -32.43
N LEU A 758 11.91 17.63 -31.98
CA LEU A 758 12.81 17.68 -30.82
C LEU A 758 14.02 18.60 -31.11
N LEU A 759 14.67 18.42 -32.26
CA LEU A 759 15.80 19.28 -32.66
C LEU A 759 15.39 20.75 -32.81
N GLN A 760 14.16 21.02 -33.29
CA GLN A 760 13.62 22.39 -33.35
C GLN A 760 13.39 22.97 -31.95
N ALA A 761 12.93 22.16 -30.99
CA ALA A 761 12.76 22.58 -29.61
C ALA A 761 14.08 22.97 -28.93
N THR A 762 15.23 22.44 -29.40
CA THR A 762 16.57 22.86 -28.94
C THR A 762 17.05 24.16 -29.61
N GLY A 763 16.20 24.84 -30.40
CA GLY A 763 16.53 26.09 -31.09
C GLY A 763 17.16 25.92 -32.49
N MET A 764 17.16 24.69 -33.03
CA MET A 764 17.62 24.43 -34.39
C MET A 764 16.60 24.92 -35.40
N ASP A 765 17.05 25.55 -36.52
CA ASP A 765 16.11 25.94 -37.57
C ASP A 765 15.47 24.69 -38.26
N ALA A 766 14.27 24.89 -38.80
CA ALA A 766 13.46 23.79 -39.32
C ALA A 766 14.16 22.97 -40.43
N ALA A 767 14.93 23.59 -41.29
CA ALA A 767 15.63 22.91 -42.38
C ALA A 767 16.82 22.07 -41.88
N THR A 768 17.59 22.62 -40.96
CA THR A 768 18.71 21.94 -40.33
C THR A 768 18.23 20.81 -39.43
N ALA A 769 17.16 21.01 -38.64
CA ALA A 769 16.55 20.00 -37.84
C ALA A 769 16.03 18.81 -38.67
N ALA A 770 15.31 19.08 -39.78
CA ALA A 770 14.82 18.06 -40.71
C ALA A 770 15.95 17.29 -41.40
N GLY A 771 16.98 17.98 -41.83
CA GLY A 771 18.16 17.36 -42.42
C GLY A 771 18.91 16.47 -41.45
N THR A 772 19.12 16.94 -40.21
CA THR A 772 19.77 16.21 -39.13
C THR A 772 18.93 14.98 -38.71
N ALA A 773 17.63 15.14 -38.55
CA ALA A 773 16.74 14.03 -38.22
C ALA A 773 16.72 12.96 -39.33
N ALA A 774 16.66 13.37 -40.61
CA ALA A 774 16.74 12.45 -41.74
C ALA A 774 18.07 11.69 -41.75
N TYR A 775 19.17 12.38 -41.54
CA TYR A 775 20.50 11.79 -41.47
C TYR A 775 20.64 10.79 -40.32
N ILE A 776 20.17 11.17 -39.11
CA ILE A 776 20.10 10.26 -37.97
C ILE A 776 19.26 9.04 -38.26
N GLY A 777 18.09 9.22 -38.91
CA GLY A 777 17.21 8.12 -39.33
C GLY A 777 17.87 7.14 -40.32
N THR A 778 18.86 7.57 -41.10
CA THR A 778 19.64 6.67 -41.95
C THR A 778 20.80 5.98 -41.24
N LEU A 779 21.32 6.57 -40.17
CA LEU A 779 22.42 6.01 -39.39
C LEU A 779 21.93 4.95 -38.39
N LEU A 780 20.73 5.11 -37.87
CA LEU A 780 20.20 4.26 -36.80
C LEU A 780 20.11 2.77 -37.15
N PRO A 781 19.64 2.38 -38.38
CA PRO A 781 19.70 0.99 -38.80
C PRO A 781 21.14 0.47 -38.93
N ASN A 782 22.06 1.33 -39.39
CA ASN A 782 23.47 0.97 -39.54
C ASN A 782 24.18 0.84 -38.18
N ALA A 783 23.65 1.50 -37.14
CA ALA A 783 24.10 1.37 -35.76
C ALA A 783 23.42 0.21 -34.97
N GLY A 784 22.61 -0.63 -35.67
CA GLY A 784 21.93 -1.77 -35.09
C GLY A 784 20.60 -1.46 -34.39
N LEU A 785 20.11 -0.23 -34.48
CA LEU A 785 18.78 0.17 -33.98
C LEU A 785 17.73 -0.21 -35.02
N THR A 786 17.05 -1.33 -34.79
CA THR A 786 16.22 -1.97 -35.81
C THR A 786 14.72 -1.81 -35.65
N ASN A 787 14.24 -1.61 -34.39
CA ASN A 787 12.82 -1.46 -34.10
C ASN A 787 12.58 -0.19 -33.28
N TRP A 788 11.51 0.51 -33.64
CA TRP A 788 11.15 1.77 -32.98
C TRP A 788 9.69 1.71 -32.55
N ALA A 789 9.43 2.20 -31.36
CA ALA A 789 8.07 2.45 -30.87
C ALA A 789 7.99 3.86 -30.29
N LEU A 790 6.85 4.51 -30.43
CA LEU A 790 6.55 5.76 -29.74
C LEU A 790 5.67 5.42 -28.55
N THR A 791 6.02 5.95 -27.38
CA THR A 791 5.29 5.74 -26.13
C THR A 791 5.07 7.08 -25.46
N ASP A 792 4.27 7.13 -24.40
CA ASP A 792 4.11 8.31 -23.54
C ASP A 792 5.44 8.78 -22.94
N ALA A 793 6.36 7.84 -22.70
CA ALA A 793 7.71 8.13 -22.24
C ALA A 793 8.67 8.60 -23.34
N GLY A 794 8.29 8.49 -24.63
CA GLY A 794 9.10 8.88 -25.75
C GLY A 794 9.31 7.81 -26.82
N ILE A 795 10.36 7.91 -27.64
CA ILE A 795 10.70 6.91 -28.64
C ILE A 795 11.48 5.78 -27.98
N ILE A 796 11.00 4.55 -28.16
CA ILE A 796 11.72 3.34 -27.79
C ILE A 796 12.37 2.75 -29.03
N ALA A 797 13.64 2.43 -28.96
CA ALA A 797 14.41 1.81 -30.03
C ALA A 797 15.12 0.55 -29.56
N SER A 798 15.18 -0.50 -30.41
CA SER A 798 15.94 -1.71 -30.10
C SER A 798 17.36 -1.60 -30.60
N TYR A 799 18.32 -1.79 -29.72
CA TYR A 799 19.74 -1.85 -30.05
C TYR A 799 20.31 -3.17 -29.50
N GLN A 800 20.82 -4.03 -30.41
CA GLN A 800 21.36 -5.35 -30.07
C GLN A 800 20.46 -6.21 -29.16
N GLY A 801 19.12 -6.07 -29.30
CA GLY A 801 18.16 -6.75 -28.47
C GLY A 801 17.78 -6.02 -27.18
N ALA A 802 18.47 -4.94 -26.81
CA ALA A 802 18.08 -4.05 -25.75
C ALA A 802 17.21 -2.90 -26.27
N LEU A 803 16.26 -2.44 -25.47
CA LEU A 803 15.42 -1.30 -25.81
C LEU A 803 15.96 -0.02 -25.16
N ILE A 804 16.00 1.04 -25.95
CA ILE A 804 16.41 2.36 -25.53
C ILE A 804 15.21 3.31 -25.63
N THR A 805 14.84 3.98 -24.54
CA THR A 805 13.75 4.96 -24.51
C THR A 805 14.28 6.37 -24.73
N ILE A 806 13.77 7.09 -25.71
CA ILE A 806 14.06 8.50 -25.97
C ILE A 806 12.85 9.34 -25.54
N PRO A 807 12.93 10.08 -24.44
CA PRO A 807 11.79 10.82 -23.89
C PRO A 807 11.40 12.07 -24.70
N GLY A 808 10.17 12.52 -24.54
CA GLY A 808 9.70 13.86 -24.94
C GLY A 808 8.92 13.93 -26.25
N LEU A 809 8.48 12.80 -26.82
CA LEU A 809 7.60 12.75 -27.98
C LEU A 809 6.33 11.97 -27.59
N SER A 810 5.28 12.68 -27.25
CA SER A 810 4.01 12.10 -26.82
C SER A 810 3.05 11.87 -27.99
N GLU A 811 2.85 10.62 -28.37
CA GLU A 811 1.57 10.11 -28.83
C GLU A 811 1.39 8.71 -28.24
N VAL A 812 0.19 8.45 -27.73
CA VAL A 812 -0.10 7.27 -26.92
C VAL A 812 0.06 5.99 -27.71
N VAL A 813 1.13 5.28 -27.46
CA VAL A 813 1.28 3.89 -27.89
C VAL A 813 1.65 3.09 -26.68
N GLY A 814 0.67 2.37 -26.14
CA GLY A 814 0.83 1.62 -24.89
C GLY A 814 0.45 0.16 -25.07
N VAL A 815 0.53 -0.55 -23.99
CA VAL A 815 -0.04 -1.88 -23.82
C VAL A 815 -1.53 -1.75 -23.62
N GLN A 816 -2.32 -2.51 -24.40
CA GLN A 816 -3.76 -2.60 -24.19
C GLN A 816 -4.03 -3.36 -22.87
N LEU A 817 -4.76 -2.74 -21.97
CA LEU A 817 -5.06 -3.31 -20.65
C LEU A 817 -6.36 -4.11 -20.63
N ALA A 818 -7.22 -3.98 -21.65
CA ALA A 818 -8.50 -4.70 -21.72
C ALA A 818 -8.34 -6.20 -21.52
N GLY A 819 -9.10 -6.76 -20.60
CA GLY A 819 -9.06 -8.16 -20.25
C GLY A 819 -7.95 -8.55 -19.27
N ASN A 820 -7.06 -7.62 -18.89
CA ASN A 820 -6.14 -7.83 -17.79
C ASN A 820 -6.90 -7.86 -16.47
N ARG A 821 -6.33 -8.54 -15.50
CA ARG A 821 -6.83 -8.53 -14.13
C ARG A 821 -6.32 -7.30 -13.39
N TYR A 822 -7.17 -6.60 -12.63
CA TYR A 822 -6.73 -5.50 -11.79
C TYR A 822 -5.72 -6.00 -10.72
N PRO A 823 -4.63 -5.27 -10.44
CA PRO A 823 -3.59 -5.71 -9.51
C PRO A 823 -4.12 -6.01 -8.11
N GLY A 824 -3.53 -7.02 -7.46
CA GLY A 824 -3.93 -7.43 -6.11
C GLY A 824 -5.15 -8.35 -6.07
N THR A 825 -5.87 -8.55 -7.19
CA THR A 825 -7.04 -9.45 -7.24
C THR A 825 -6.62 -10.91 -7.35
N THR A 826 -7.32 -11.78 -6.62
CA THR A 826 -7.16 -13.24 -6.65
C THR A 826 -8.39 -13.89 -7.28
N GLU A 827 -8.24 -15.06 -7.92
CA GLU A 827 -9.40 -15.79 -8.44
C GLU A 827 -10.19 -16.51 -7.35
N LEU A 828 -9.48 -17.02 -6.36
CA LEU A 828 -10.07 -17.82 -5.28
C LEU A 828 -9.23 -17.71 -4.03
N ASP A 829 -9.81 -17.14 -2.99
CA ASP A 829 -9.29 -17.15 -1.64
C ASP A 829 -10.26 -17.88 -0.74
N TYR A 830 -9.76 -18.70 0.18
CA TYR A 830 -10.61 -19.32 1.19
C TYR A 830 -9.84 -19.71 2.44
N ASN A 831 -10.59 -19.76 3.55
CA ASN A 831 -10.15 -20.31 4.82
C ASN A 831 -11.11 -21.40 5.23
N LEU A 832 -10.58 -22.56 5.59
CA LEU A 832 -11.32 -23.68 6.15
C LEU A 832 -10.75 -24.04 7.50
N SER A 833 -11.56 -23.93 8.56
CA SER A 833 -11.14 -24.26 9.92
C SER A 833 -12.02 -25.35 10.49
N ILE A 834 -11.41 -26.26 11.24
CA ILE A 834 -12.11 -27.26 12.06
C ILE A 834 -11.69 -27.07 13.52
N THR A 835 -12.69 -26.91 14.40
CA THR A 835 -12.48 -26.86 15.84
C THR A 835 -13.07 -28.11 16.47
N GLN A 836 -12.26 -28.84 17.22
CA GLN A 836 -12.67 -30.02 17.98
C GLN A 836 -12.54 -29.74 19.47
N ARG A 837 -13.67 -29.79 20.17
CA ARG A 837 -13.75 -29.66 21.62
C ARG A 837 -13.57 -31.00 22.28
N PHE A 838 -12.74 -31.05 23.30
CA PHE A 838 -12.49 -32.22 24.16
C PHE A 838 -12.92 -31.88 25.60
N PRO A 839 -14.17 -32.14 25.98
CA PRO A 839 -14.67 -31.88 27.32
C PRO A 839 -14.07 -32.83 28.35
N THR A 840 -13.84 -32.33 29.55
CA THR A 840 -13.41 -33.07 30.76
C THR A 840 -14.22 -32.60 31.95
N ASP A 841 -14.13 -33.31 33.11
CA ASP A 841 -14.82 -32.90 34.34
C ASP A 841 -14.35 -31.53 34.85
N GLY A 842 -13.14 -31.10 34.49
CA GLY A 842 -12.52 -29.85 34.96
C GLY A 842 -12.65 -28.68 33.99
N GLY A 843 -13.07 -28.91 32.74
CA GLY A 843 -13.10 -27.91 31.69
C GLY A 843 -13.10 -28.54 30.30
N ALA A 844 -12.71 -27.79 29.29
CA ALA A 844 -12.61 -28.29 27.91
C ALA A 844 -11.31 -27.81 27.24
N THR A 845 -10.82 -28.60 26.31
CA THR A 845 -9.75 -28.21 25.38
C THR A 845 -10.32 -28.08 23.99
N ASP A 846 -10.23 -26.91 23.41
CA ASP A 846 -10.60 -26.65 22.01
C ASP A 846 -9.34 -26.69 21.17
N VAL A 847 -9.34 -27.55 20.15
CA VAL A 847 -8.24 -27.66 19.17
C VAL A 847 -8.78 -27.23 17.82
N ARG A 848 -8.22 -26.11 17.30
CA ARG A 848 -8.56 -25.56 15.99
C ARG A 848 -7.42 -25.82 15.00
N LEU A 849 -7.75 -26.32 13.83
CA LEU A 849 -6.84 -26.44 12.67
C LEU A 849 -7.43 -25.62 11.53
N SER A 850 -6.65 -24.69 11.00
CA SER A 850 -7.02 -23.82 9.90
C SER A 850 -6.18 -24.13 8.66
N TYR A 851 -6.84 -24.22 7.51
CA TYR A 851 -6.25 -24.28 6.18
C TYR A 851 -6.57 -22.97 5.46
N ILE A 852 -5.54 -22.23 5.08
CA ILE A 852 -5.63 -20.92 4.45
C ILE A 852 -5.09 -21.03 3.04
N HIS A 853 -5.90 -20.64 2.05
CA HIS A 853 -5.51 -20.58 0.65
C HIS A 853 -5.63 -19.14 0.13
N LYS A 854 -4.53 -18.61 -0.38
CA LYS A 854 -4.44 -17.33 -1.08
C LYS A 854 -4.12 -17.61 -2.55
N GLY A 855 -4.98 -17.15 -3.44
CA GLY A 855 -4.81 -17.34 -4.88
C GLY A 855 -3.65 -16.52 -5.45
N GLN A 856 -3.21 -16.86 -6.64
CA GLN A 856 -2.26 -16.08 -7.40
C GLN A 856 -2.85 -14.70 -7.74
N ARG A 857 -2.00 -13.66 -7.67
CA ARG A 857 -2.35 -12.28 -8.05
C ARG A 857 -1.22 -11.61 -8.82
N HIS A 858 -1.53 -10.56 -9.55
CA HIS A 858 -0.57 -9.72 -10.25
C HIS A 858 -0.27 -8.44 -9.44
N GLY A 859 0.98 -8.01 -9.41
CA GLY A 859 1.41 -6.77 -8.77
C GLY A 859 1.40 -5.55 -9.71
N SER A 860 1.03 -5.75 -10.99
CA SER A 860 1.05 -4.70 -12.01
C SER A 860 -0.19 -4.76 -12.89
N VAL A 861 -0.67 -3.60 -13.37
CA VAL A 861 -1.78 -3.48 -14.34
C VAL A 861 -1.47 -4.18 -15.67
N PHE A 862 -0.21 -4.42 -15.97
CA PHE A 862 0.22 -5.10 -17.18
C PHE A 862 0.13 -6.62 -17.11
N ASN A 863 -0.16 -7.19 -15.96
CA ASN A 863 -0.21 -8.63 -15.66
C ASN A 863 1.07 -9.38 -16.09
N ASP A 864 2.21 -8.72 -15.96
CA ASP A 864 3.51 -9.31 -16.25
C ASP A 864 3.84 -10.37 -15.18
N ASP A 865 4.20 -11.57 -15.63
CA ASP A 865 4.56 -12.69 -14.75
C ASP A 865 5.74 -12.37 -13.82
N LYS A 866 6.61 -11.43 -14.22
CA LYS A 866 7.73 -10.94 -13.41
C LYS A 866 7.27 -10.40 -12.05
N PHE A 867 6.08 -9.76 -12.01
CA PHE A 867 5.48 -9.18 -10.82
C PHE A 867 4.30 -10.01 -10.28
N SER A 868 4.18 -11.26 -10.67
CA SER A 868 3.17 -12.13 -10.12
C SER A 868 3.55 -12.60 -8.71
N VAL A 869 2.55 -12.62 -7.84
CA VAL A 869 2.60 -13.23 -6.51
C VAL A 869 1.96 -14.61 -6.63
N PRO A 870 2.69 -15.69 -6.43
CA PRO A 870 2.16 -17.05 -6.57
C PRO A 870 1.11 -17.36 -5.50
N GLU A 871 0.35 -18.44 -5.72
CA GLU A 871 -0.54 -18.96 -4.69
C GLU A 871 0.22 -19.35 -3.41
N ALA A 872 -0.43 -19.18 -2.27
CA ALA A 872 0.12 -19.54 -0.97
C ALA A 872 -0.87 -20.39 -0.17
N ILE A 873 -0.34 -21.42 0.51
CA ILE A 873 -1.11 -22.33 1.36
C ILE A 873 -0.45 -22.43 2.73
N TYR A 874 -1.21 -22.07 3.76
CA TYR A 874 -0.77 -22.13 5.15
C TYR A 874 -1.64 -23.11 5.95
N PHE A 875 -1.07 -23.62 7.01
CA PHE A 875 -1.77 -24.36 8.05
C PHE A 875 -1.42 -23.77 9.40
N ASP A 876 -2.46 -23.41 10.17
CA ASP A 876 -2.34 -22.92 11.52
C ASP A 876 -3.05 -23.85 12.49
N MET A 877 -2.57 -23.92 13.72
CA MET A 877 -3.22 -24.73 14.77
C MET A 877 -3.17 -23.97 16.10
N THR A 878 -4.29 -23.97 16.80
CA THR A 878 -4.39 -23.54 18.19
C THR A 878 -4.94 -24.66 19.05
N ALA A 879 -4.56 -24.67 20.34
CA ALA A 879 -5.12 -25.57 21.35
C ALA A 879 -5.28 -24.79 22.65
N ILE A 880 -6.51 -24.58 23.11
CA ILE A 880 -6.84 -23.73 24.26
C ILE A 880 -7.65 -24.56 25.27
N TYR A 881 -7.16 -24.66 26.49
CA TYR A 881 -7.89 -25.24 27.62
C TYR A 881 -8.57 -24.14 28.42
N THR A 882 -9.87 -24.28 28.64
CA THR A 882 -10.68 -23.42 29.47
C THR A 882 -11.32 -24.25 30.59
N PRO A 883 -11.12 -23.92 31.89
CA PRO A 883 -11.73 -24.63 32.99
C PRO A 883 -13.25 -24.35 33.09
N THR A 884 -13.96 -25.17 33.81
CA THR A 884 -15.42 -25.03 34.06
C THR A 884 -15.77 -23.70 34.75
N SER A 885 -14.84 -23.09 35.47
CA SER A 885 -15.01 -21.77 36.12
C SER A 885 -15.01 -20.61 35.13
N ASP A 886 -14.44 -20.81 33.91
CA ASP A 886 -14.25 -19.79 32.86
C ASP A 886 -13.49 -18.53 33.29
N ASP A 887 -12.74 -18.62 34.40
CA ASP A 887 -11.99 -17.49 34.97
C ASP A 887 -10.55 -17.42 34.48
N TRP A 888 -10.03 -18.44 33.78
CA TRP A 888 -8.74 -18.45 33.12
C TRP A 888 -8.69 -19.41 31.92
N TYR A 889 -7.71 -19.23 31.07
CA TYR A 889 -7.39 -20.20 30.01
C TYR A 889 -5.89 -20.35 29.85
N ALA A 890 -5.46 -21.47 29.29
CA ALA A 890 -4.09 -21.70 28.87
C ALA A 890 -4.08 -22.39 27.50
N GLY A 891 -3.20 -21.95 26.64
CA GLY A 891 -3.16 -22.45 25.28
C GLY A 891 -1.77 -22.49 24.67
N ALA A 892 -1.71 -23.07 23.48
CA ALA A 892 -0.54 -23.07 22.60
C ALA A 892 -1.01 -22.88 21.17
N TYR A 893 -0.18 -22.22 20.37
CA TYR A 893 -0.44 -22.03 18.96
C TYR A 893 0.78 -22.30 18.10
N VAL A 894 0.54 -22.63 16.83
CA VAL A 894 1.55 -22.69 15.77
C VAL A 894 0.91 -22.11 14.52
N LYS A 895 1.47 -21.01 14.01
CA LYS A 895 1.14 -20.45 12.68
C LYS A 895 2.15 -20.90 11.64
N ASN A 896 1.72 -21.04 10.39
CA ASN A 896 2.55 -21.53 9.29
C ASN A 896 3.28 -22.84 9.65
N ILE A 897 2.53 -23.89 10.02
CA ILE A 897 3.07 -25.20 10.43
C ILE A 897 4.09 -25.75 9.42
N GLY A 898 3.85 -25.50 8.13
CA GLY A 898 4.69 -25.93 7.03
C GLY A 898 6.03 -25.20 6.91
N ASP A 899 6.22 -24.12 7.67
CA ASP A 899 7.38 -23.22 7.60
C ASP A 899 7.68 -22.75 6.16
N LYS A 900 6.63 -22.41 5.43
CA LYS A 900 6.70 -21.98 4.04
C LYS A 900 6.97 -20.47 3.94
N ARG A 901 7.90 -20.12 3.05
CA ARG A 901 8.26 -18.75 2.72
C ARG A 901 7.65 -18.38 1.38
N TYR A 902 6.37 -18.04 1.39
CA TYR A 902 5.70 -17.55 0.19
C TYR A 902 6.06 -16.10 -0.07
N ASN A 903 6.21 -15.74 -1.34
CA ASN A 903 6.15 -14.35 -1.75
C ASN A 903 4.71 -13.85 -1.53
N ILE A 904 4.54 -12.81 -0.72
CA ILE A 904 3.23 -12.21 -0.40
C ILE A 904 3.05 -10.82 -1.02
N GLY A 905 4.10 -10.23 -1.57
CA GLY A 905 4.08 -8.94 -2.23
C GLY A 905 5.23 -8.81 -3.21
N THR A 906 4.98 -8.20 -4.35
CA THR A 906 6.00 -7.88 -5.33
C THR A 906 5.79 -6.45 -5.82
N GLU A 907 6.84 -5.67 -5.80
CA GLU A 907 6.87 -4.30 -6.29
C GLU A 907 8.12 -4.08 -7.12
N GLN A 908 8.10 -3.09 -7.99
CA GLN A 908 9.28 -2.68 -8.73
C GLN A 908 9.85 -1.40 -8.17
N SER A 909 11.15 -1.38 -7.95
CA SER A 909 11.85 -0.14 -7.64
C SER A 909 11.91 0.78 -8.87
N SER A 910 12.12 2.06 -8.61
CA SER A 910 12.40 3.05 -9.64
C SER A 910 13.56 2.60 -10.56
N THR A 911 13.47 2.91 -11.85
CA THR A 911 14.59 2.72 -12.79
C THR A 911 15.84 3.47 -12.34
N LEU A 912 15.68 4.55 -11.59
CA LEU A 912 16.79 5.32 -11.01
C LEU A 912 17.43 4.61 -9.80
N GLN A 913 16.75 3.64 -9.22
CA GLN A 913 17.23 2.74 -8.17
C GLN A 913 17.66 1.38 -8.72
N GLY A 914 17.82 1.25 -10.03
CA GLY A 914 18.24 0.01 -10.68
C GLY A 914 17.11 -0.85 -11.24
N GLY A 915 15.83 -0.49 -11.06
CA GLY A 915 14.70 -1.19 -11.66
C GLY A 915 14.53 -2.65 -11.21
N MET A 916 14.97 -2.99 -9.98
CA MET A 916 14.83 -4.33 -9.41
C MET A 916 13.39 -4.68 -9.06
N SER A 917 13.06 -5.96 -9.05
CA SER A 917 11.82 -6.45 -8.45
C SER A 917 12.03 -6.69 -6.96
N GLN A 918 11.35 -5.93 -6.14
CA GLN A 918 11.35 -6.08 -4.69
C GLN A 918 10.31 -7.11 -4.28
N VAL A 919 10.60 -7.93 -3.28
CA VAL A 919 9.69 -8.95 -2.80
C VAL A 919 9.58 -8.95 -1.29
N THR A 920 8.36 -9.19 -0.79
CA THR A 920 8.07 -9.40 0.62
C THR A 920 7.71 -10.86 0.82
N TYR A 921 8.30 -11.48 1.83
CA TYR A 921 8.02 -12.88 2.17
C TYR A 921 7.13 -12.99 3.41
N ALA A 922 6.31 -14.03 3.42
CA ALA A 922 5.55 -14.42 4.61
C ALA A 922 6.49 -14.71 5.79
N GLN A 923 6.00 -14.44 6.99
CA GLN A 923 6.74 -14.76 8.21
C GLN A 923 7.03 -16.26 8.31
N PRO A 924 8.14 -16.65 8.98
CA PRO A 924 8.41 -18.05 9.28
C PRO A 924 7.34 -18.64 10.18
N ARG A 925 7.45 -19.97 10.42
CA ARG A 925 6.63 -20.61 11.44
C ARG A 925 6.81 -19.91 12.78
N THR A 926 5.70 -19.42 13.34
CA THR A 926 5.66 -18.89 14.70
C THR A 926 4.90 -19.86 15.59
N TYR A 927 5.33 -20.00 16.83
CA TYR A 927 4.64 -20.81 17.84
C TYR A 927 4.84 -20.20 19.22
N GLY A 928 3.89 -20.42 20.09
CA GLY A 928 3.92 -19.86 21.42
C GLY A 928 2.93 -20.50 22.39
N LEU A 929 2.99 -19.99 23.61
CA LEU A 929 2.07 -20.30 24.68
C LEU A 929 1.28 -19.04 25.02
N THR A 930 0.01 -19.21 25.34
CA THR A 930 -0.88 -18.14 25.76
C THR A 930 -1.51 -18.49 27.10
N PHE A 931 -1.66 -17.50 27.97
CA PHE A 931 -2.37 -17.63 29.23
C PHE A 931 -3.22 -16.38 29.46
N GLY A 932 -4.47 -16.56 29.81
CA GLY A 932 -5.36 -15.46 30.10
C GLY A 932 -6.15 -15.71 31.39
N MET A 933 -6.56 -14.62 32.06
CA MET A 933 -7.41 -14.65 33.24
C MET A 933 -8.44 -13.52 33.19
N LYS A 934 -9.63 -13.81 33.67
CA LYS A 934 -10.72 -12.86 33.88
C LYS A 934 -10.91 -12.69 35.41
N PHE A 935 -11.24 -11.52 35.89
CA PHE A 935 -11.41 -11.23 37.32
C PHE A 935 -12.47 -10.17 37.59
#